data_1e8c2a80d72a1834f93c2dd0ab09707c
#
_entry.id   1e8c2a80d72a1834f93c2dd0ab09707c
#
_cell.length_a   1.000
_cell.length_b   1.000
_cell.length_c   1.000
_cell.angle_alpha   90.00
_cell.angle_beta   90.00
_cell.angle_gamma   90.00
#
_symmetry.space_group_name_H-M   'P 1'
#
loop_
_entity.id
_entity.type
_entity.pdbx_description
1 polymer ?
#
loop_
_entity_poly.entity_id
_entity_poly.type
_entity_poly.pdbx_seq_one_letter_code
_entity_poly.pdbx_strand_id
1 'polypeptide(L)'
;MSEEVEEYSASNIQVLEGLEAVRKRPAMYIGDISAKGLHHLVYEVVDNSIDEALAGYATHIEVTINEDNSITVVDNGRGIPVDMHEKEHKSALEVVLTVLHAGGKFDKGSYKVSGGLHGVGVSCVNALSTYLRAEVRRGGKIYAQEYSCGKPTTELMVIGESETTGTSVTFRPDASIFTVTVYDYETLANRLRDLAFLNAGIHLSLTDRRQLDADGNPKFEEFFSETGLREFVEYIDSNKESLINDVIDLSTERQGIPVEVALTYNSTYNENVYSFVNNINTIEGGTHLTGFRRGLTQTLKKYAEDNKLLEKVKVDISAEDFREGLTAVVSVKVMEPQFEGQTKTKLGNNEVIGAVQTAVSETLRNYLEEHPKQARTIVDKVIVAAQARHAAYNARVKIQRKSPLYGGGLPGKLADCSSRTAEDCELFIVEGDSAGGTAKMGRDRRFQAILPLRGKILNVEKAMDHKIFDNEEITNMFRALRVTIGTEEDSKEANLSKLAYHKIIIMTDADVDGSHIATLLMTFFFRRMRPIIEQGYLYLATPPLYKCSRGNKVLEYCWNEQQLQSCIAQNGDRVKVQRYKGLGEMSAQELRETTMDPQYRLLKQVTISDAAAADRIFSMLMGEDVAQRRDFIEQNATYANIDA
;
A
#
# COMPACT_ATOMS: atom_id res chain seq x y z
N MET A 1 28.22 29.00 29.75
CA MET A 1 29.20 28.08 29.19
C MET A 1 29.04 28.20 27.68
N SER A 2 30.04 28.71 26.98
CA SER A 2 30.05 28.79 25.52
C SER A 2 30.17 27.39 24.97
N GLU A 3 29.16 26.93 24.21
CA GLU A 3 29.30 25.75 23.37
C GLU A 3 30.42 26.03 22.36
N GLU A 4 31.54 25.31 22.49
CA GLU A 4 32.56 25.26 21.44
C GLU A 4 31.90 24.61 20.22
N VAL A 5 31.69 25.41 19.19
CA VAL A 5 31.29 24.90 17.86
C VAL A 5 32.50 24.13 17.34
N GLU A 6 32.41 22.80 17.34
CA GLU A 6 33.41 21.93 16.72
C GLU A 6 33.60 22.37 15.25
N GLU A 7 34.82 22.76 14.91
CA GLU A 7 35.15 23.21 13.57
C GLU A 7 35.04 22.05 12.59
N TYR A 8 34.15 22.18 11.58
CA TYR A 8 33.95 21.16 10.53
C TYR A 8 35.25 21.01 9.73
N SER A 9 35.93 19.89 9.90
CA SER A 9 37.22 19.59 9.28
C SER A 9 37.20 18.23 8.58
N ALA A 10 38.28 17.90 7.87
CA ALA A 10 38.40 16.62 7.17
C ALA A 10 38.26 15.40 8.11
N SER A 11 38.57 15.57 9.40
CA SER A 11 38.39 14.52 10.42
C SER A 11 36.91 14.18 10.71
N ASN A 12 36.00 15.09 10.39
CA ASN A 12 34.56 14.89 10.55
C ASN A 12 33.94 14.12 9.36
N ILE A 13 34.71 13.92 8.27
CA ILE A 13 34.26 13.14 7.09
C ILE A 13 34.51 11.65 7.36
N GLN A 14 33.44 10.89 7.58
CA GLN A 14 33.50 9.44 7.74
C GLN A 14 33.26 8.76 6.40
N VAL A 15 34.18 7.91 5.97
CA VAL A 15 33.99 7.00 4.85
C VAL A 15 33.46 5.69 5.41
N LEU A 16 32.25 5.31 4.98
CA LEU A 16 31.64 4.04 5.35
C LEU A 16 31.86 3.04 4.22
N GLU A 17 32.46 1.91 4.54
CA GLU A 17 32.74 0.86 3.56
C GLU A 17 31.75 -0.30 3.70
N GLY A 18 31.33 -0.84 2.53
CA GLY A 18 30.55 -2.09 2.45
C GLY A 18 29.23 -2.04 3.25
N LEU A 19 28.96 -3.10 3.97
CA LEU A 19 27.70 -3.30 4.70
C LEU A 19 27.54 -2.44 5.96
N GLU A 20 28.59 -1.77 6.42
CA GLU A 20 28.49 -0.81 7.54
C GLU A 20 27.66 0.42 7.14
N ALA A 21 27.74 0.83 5.85
CA ALA A 21 26.91 1.90 5.32
C ALA A 21 25.41 1.55 5.38
N VAL A 22 25.05 0.30 5.08
CA VAL A 22 23.67 -0.21 5.17
C VAL A 22 23.17 -0.14 6.61
N ARG A 23 23.95 -0.62 7.57
CA ARG A 23 23.55 -0.61 8.98
C ARG A 23 23.40 0.81 9.55
N LYS A 24 24.22 1.75 9.11
CA LYS A 24 24.21 3.14 9.58
C LYS A 24 23.09 3.98 8.94
N ARG A 25 22.67 3.64 7.71
CA ARG A 25 21.63 4.33 6.95
C ARG A 25 20.67 3.33 6.28
N PRO A 26 19.99 2.46 7.05
CA PRO A 26 19.18 1.39 6.49
C PRO A 26 18.04 1.91 5.58
N ALA A 27 17.42 3.03 5.94
CA ALA A 27 16.34 3.63 5.14
C ALA A 27 16.75 4.00 3.71
N MET A 28 18.02 4.23 3.42
CA MET A 28 18.50 4.48 2.05
C MET A 28 18.40 3.24 1.16
N TYR A 29 18.41 2.04 1.75
CA TYR A 29 18.42 0.76 1.02
C TYR A 29 17.06 0.04 1.04
N ILE A 30 16.33 0.12 2.15
CA ILE A 30 15.06 -0.58 2.37
C ILE A 30 13.84 0.36 2.52
N GLY A 31 14.03 1.67 2.35
CA GLY A 31 12.98 2.69 2.39
C GLY A 31 12.66 3.20 3.80
N ASP A 32 12.46 2.34 4.78
CA ASP A 32 12.27 2.71 6.18
C ASP A 32 12.72 1.61 7.15
N ILE A 33 12.59 1.83 8.45
CA ILE A 33 12.92 0.87 9.52
C ILE A 33 11.69 0.44 10.33
N SER A 34 10.49 0.75 9.83
CA SER A 34 9.22 0.33 10.41
C SER A 34 8.78 -1.04 9.88
N ALA A 35 7.52 -1.40 10.09
CA ALA A 35 6.93 -2.64 9.55
C ALA A 35 7.14 -2.79 8.04
N LYS A 36 7.08 -1.70 7.25
CA LYS A 36 7.28 -1.73 5.80
C LYS A 36 8.71 -2.17 5.44
N GLY A 37 9.71 -1.56 6.05
CA GLY A 37 11.12 -1.94 5.84
C GLY A 37 11.43 -3.36 6.34
N LEU A 38 10.78 -3.78 7.45
CA LEU A 38 10.89 -5.16 7.95
C LEU A 38 10.42 -6.18 6.91
N HIS A 39 9.23 -6.01 6.34
CA HIS A 39 8.67 -6.91 5.32
C HIS A 39 9.47 -6.84 4.02
N HIS A 40 10.08 -5.70 3.70
CA HIS A 40 10.94 -5.56 2.52
C HIS A 40 12.13 -6.52 2.54
N LEU A 41 12.67 -6.87 3.71
CA LEU A 41 13.72 -7.91 3.81
C LEU A 41 13.26 -9.25 3.25
N VAL A 42 12.00 -9.63 3.53
CA VAL A 42 11.41 -10.88 2.99
C VAL A 42 11.27 -10.78 1.48
N TYR A 43 10.78 -9.63 0.99
CA TYR A 43 10.61 -9.39 -0.44
C TYR A 43 11.92 -9.52 -1.21
N GLU A 44 13.02 -8.99 -0.69
CA GLU A 44 14.33 -9.09 -1.36
C GLU A 44 14.83 -10.54 -1.48
N VAL A 45 14.51 -11.41 -0.53
CA VAL A 45 14.87 -12.84 -0.63
C VAL A 45 13.92 -13.57 -1.56
N VAL A 46 12.60 -13.35 -1.44
CA VAL A 46 11.58 -13.95 -2.32
C VAL A 46 11.79 -13.54 -3.77
N ASP A 47 12.08 -12.26 -4.04
CA ASP A 47 12.31 -11.75 -5.39
C ASP A 47 13.54 -12.43 -6.05
N ASN A 48 14.54 -12.86 -5.28
CA ASN A 48 15.65 -13.66 -5.82
C ASN A 48 15.19 -15.05 -6.28
N SER A 49 14.30 -15.69 -5.52
CA SER A 49 13.70 -16.98 -5.89
C SER A 49 12.76 -16.84 -7.11
N ILE A 50 12.02 -15.73 -7.18
CA ILE A 50 11.21 -15.37 -8.36
C ILE A 50 12.08 -15.13 -9.60
N ASP A 51 13.25 -14.50 -9.47
CA ASP A 51 14.19 -14.33 -10.59
C ASP A 51 14.70 -15.67 -11.11
N GLU A 52 14.92 -16.68 -10.25
CA GLU A 52 15.20 -18.06 -10.66
C GLU A 52 14.01 -18.69 -11.41
N ALA A 53 12.79 -18.39 -11.00
CA ALA A 53 11.59 -18.85 -11.69
C ALA A 53 11.41 -18.17 -13.05
N LEU A 54 11.62 -16.85 -13.15
CA LEU A 54 11.62 -16.12 -14.43
C LEU A 54 12.71 -16.62 -15.39
N ALA A 55 13.82 -17.11 -14.86
CA ALA A 55 14.86 -17.75 -15.66
C ALA A 55 14.52 -19.21 -16.05
N GLY A 56 13.38 -19.75 -15.59
CA GLY A 56 12.86 -21.08 -15.91
C GLY A 56 13.42 -22.21 -15.06
N TYR A 57 14.04 -21.92 -13.92
CA TYR A 57 14.70 -22.94 -13.08
C TYR A 57 13.97 -23.26 -11.78
N ALA A 58 13.22 -22.31 -11.21
CA ALA A 58 12.43 -22.57 -10.01
C ALA A 58 10.94 -22.68 -10.34
N THR A 59 10.23 -23.57 -9.64
CA THR A 59 8.79 -23.80 -9.75
C THR A 59 8.09 -23.76 -8.39
N HIS A 60 8.83 -23.89 -7.29
CA HIS A 60 8.31 -23.90 -5.94
C HIS A 60 9.14 -22.97 -5.05
N ILE A 61 8.42 -22.11 -4.31
CA ILE A 61 9.00 -21.18 -3.35
C ILE A 61 8.20 -21.26 -2.05
N GLU A 62 8.87 -21.59 -0.96
CA GLU A 62 8.26 -21.74 0.35
C GLU A 62 8.75 -20.65 1.29
N VAL A 63 7.84 -19.95 1.93
CA VAL A 63 8.12 -18.92 2.94
C VAL A 63 7.60 -19.41 4.29
N THR A 64 8.45 -19.40 5.31
CA THR A 64 8.05 -19.78 6.67
C THR A 64 8.38 -18.67 7.66
N ILE A 65 7.38 -18.25 8.44
CA ILE A 65 7.58 -17.47 9.65
C ILE A 65 7.79 -18.47 10.79
N ASN A 66 8.99 -18.51 11.32
CA ASN A 66 9.36 -19.45 12.37
C ASN A 66 8.82 -19.01 13.75
N GLU A 67 8.82 -19.93 14.72
CA GLU A 67 8.36 -19.67 16.11
C GLU A 67 9.11 -18.50 16.76
N ASP A 68 10.41 -18.38 16.48
CA ASP A 68 11.27 -17.31 16.98
C ASP A 68 11.19 -16.00 16.15
N ASN A 69 10.21 -15.94 15.26
CA ASN A 69 9.97 -14.82 14.34
C ASN A 69 11.13 -14.56 13.37
N SER A 70 11.98 -15.53 13.08
CA SER A 70 12.85 -15.54 11.92
C SER A 70 12.07 -15.96 10.68
N ILE A 71 12.58 -15.61 9.49
CA ILE A 71 12.00 -16.01 8.20
C ILE A 71 12.91 -17.02 7.54
N THR A 72 12.32 -18.06 6.96
CA THR A 72 12.98 -18.99 6.05
C THR A 72 12.33 -18.92 4.69
N VAL A 73 13.12 -18.73 3.64
CA VAL A 73 12.68 -18.79 2.24
C VAL A 73 13.44 -19.92 1.56
N VAL A 74 12.73 -20.82 0.93
CA VAL A 74 13.29 -21.98 0.22
C VAL A 74 12.82 -21.96 -1.22
N ASP A 75 13.74 -22.18 -2.16
CA ASP A 75 13.40 -22.41 -3.57
C ASP A 75 14.02 -23.72 -4.09
N ASN A 76 13.49 -24.19 -5.21
CA ASN A 76 14.02 -25.34 -5.96
C ASN A 76 14.76 -24.92 -7.24
N GLY A 77 15.34 -23.70 -7.27
CA GLY A 77 16.14 -23.20 -8.39
C GLY A 77 17.49 -23.88 -8.54
N ARG A 78 18.41 -23.23 -9.27
CA ARG A 78 19.77 -23.78 -9.52
C ARG A 78 20.67 -23.83 -8.30
N GLY A 79 20.34 -23.08 -7.25
CA GLY A 79 21.21 -22.78 -6.13
C GLY A 79 22.28 -21.74 -6.44
N ILE A 80 22.57 -20.84 -5.50
CA ILE A 80 23.61 -19.81 -5.65
C ILE A 80 24.97 -20.50 -5.90
N PRO A 81 25.83 -20.01 -6.84
CA PRO A 81 27.15 -20.55 -7.03
C PRO A 81 27.98 -20.56 -5.74
N VAL A 82 28.75 -21.63 -5.55
CA VAL A 82 29.60 -21.84 -4.33
C VAL A 82 31.09 -21.86 -4.67
N ASP A 83 31.43 -21.79 -5.96
CA ASP A 83 32.80 -21.76 -6.44
C ASP A 83 33.52 -20.49 -5.96
N MET A 84 34.86 -20.56 -5.92
CA MET A 84 35.69 -19.41 -5.54
C MET A 84 35.63 -18.31 -6.59
N HIS A 85 35.30 -17.09 -6.17
CA HIS A 85 35.33 -15.92 -7.03
C HIS A 85 36.77 -15.43 -7.24
N GLU A 86 37.22 -15.36 -8.49
CA GLU A 86 38.63 -15.13 -8.84
C GLU A 86 39.21 -13.82 -8.27
N LYS A 87 38.42 -12.74 -8.24
CA LYS A 87 38.88 -11.42 -7.76
C LYS A 87 38.78 -11.24 -6.25
N GLU A 88 37.72 -11.75 -5.66
CA GLU A 88 37.42 -11.55 -4.23
C GLU A 88 38.07 -12.59 -3.32
N HIS A 89 38.57 -13.70 -3.90
CA HIS A 89 39.15 -14.84 -3.17
C HIS A 89 38.24 -15.40 -2.06
N LYS A 90 36.92 -15.32 -2.28
CA LYS A 90 35.85 -15.80 -1.44
C LYS A 90 34.91 -16.68 -2.26
N SER A 91 34.09 -17.49 -1.61
CA SER A 91 33.03 -18.23 -2.32
C SER A 91 32.05 -17.23 -2.98
N ALA A 92 31.49 -17.59 -4.13
CA ALA A 92 30.50 -16.74 -4.79
C ALA A 92 29.29 -16.50 -3.88
N LEU A 93 28.88 -17.47 -3.05
CA LEU A 93 27.86 -17.31 -2.01
C LEU A 93 28.22 -16.20 -1.01
N GLU A 94 29.45 -16.22 -0.49
CA GLU A 94 29.90 -15.18 0.45
C GLU A 94 29.95 -13.81 -0.25
N VAL A 95 30.42 -13.74 -1.49
CA VAL A 95 30.46 -12.48 -2.25
C VAL A 95 29.05 -11.88 -2.41
N VAL A 96 28.08 -12.69 -2.83
CA VAL A 96 26.67 -12.23 -3.00
C VAL A 96 26.06 -11.73 -1.69
N LEU A 97 26.42 -12.33 -0.56
CA LEU A 97 25.87 -12.00 0.75
C LEU A 97 26.61 -10.89 1.49
N THR A 98 27.88 -10.58 1.12
CA THR A 98 28.72 -9.63 1.88
C THR A 98 29.21 -8.43 1.08
N VAL A 99 29.10 -8.46 -0.24
CA VAL A 99 29.60 -7.38 -1.11
C VAL A 99 28.41 -6.66 -1.75
N LEU A 100 28.37 -5.34 -1.61
CA LEU A 100 27.38 -4.51 -2.32
C LEU A 100 27.71 -4.47 -3.81
N HIS A 101 26.66 -4.41 -4.64
CA HIS A 101 26.79 -4.39 -6.11
C HIS A 101 27.49 -5.63 -6.68
N ALA A 102 27.31 -6.77 -6.04
CA ALA A 102 27.77 -8.07 -6.50
C ALA A 102 26.58 -8.98 -6.86
N GLY A 103 26.67 -9.73 -7.94
CA GLY A 103 25.65 -10.71 -8.33
C GLY A 103 25.66 -11.06 -9.81
N GLY A 104 25.12 -12.23 -10.15
CA GLY A 104 25.02 -12.74 -11.53
C GLY A 104 24.03 -11.98 -12.42
N LYS A 105 23.22 -11.07 -11.83
CA LYS A 105 22.21 -10.28 -12.54
C LYS A 105 22.78 -9.11 -13.37
N PHE A 106 24.07 -8.81 -13.20
CA PHE A 106 24.82 -7.89 -14.08
C PHE A 106 25.23 -8.55 -15.41
N ASP A 107 25.20 -9.88 -15.48
CA ASP A 107 25.48 -10.63 -16.70
C ASP A 107 24.17 -10.98 -17.42
N LYS A 108 23.97 -10.39 -18.61
CA LYS A 108 22.79 -10.60 -19.47
C LYS A 108 22.65 -12.05 -19.97
N GLY A 109 23.71 -12.85 -19.90
CA GLY A 109 23.70 -14.26 -20.26
C GLY A 109 22.99 -15.13 -19.21
N SER A 110 23.06 -14.74 -17.94
CA SER A 110 22.51 -15.51 -16.83
C SER A 110 21.06 -15.18 -16.49
N TYR A 111 20.66 -13.91 -16.63
CA TYR A 111 19.28 -13.44 -16.39
C TYR A 111 18.89 -12.40 -17.46
N LYS A 112 17.93 -12.74 -18.32
CA LYS A 112 17.42 -11.82 -19.34
C LYS A 112 16.54 -10.73 -18.73
N VAL A 113 15.79 -11.08 -17.70
CA VAL A 113 14.90 -10.17 -16.94
C VAL A 113 15.07 -10.48 -15.47
N SER A 114 15.18 -9.48 -14.63
CA SER A 114 15.20 -9.64 -13.17
C SER A 114 14.57 -8.44 -12.47
N GLY A 115 13.97 -8.67 -11.29
CA GLY A 115 13.51 -7.63 -10.39
C GLY A 115 14.66 -6.98 -9.61
N GLY A 116 15.70 -7.77 -9.31
CA GLY A 116 16.89 -7.32 -8.60
C GLY A 116 17.91 -6.67 -9.54
N LEU A 117 17.97 -5.33 -9.56
CA LEU A 117 18.80 -4.58 -10.51
C LEU A 117 20.15 -4.14 -9.95
N HIS A 118 20.26 -3.93 -8.65
CA HIS A 118 21.38 -3.24 -8.03
C HIS A 118 22.39 -4.16 -7.36
N GLY A 119 22.11 -5.48 -7.23
CA GLY A 119 22.99 -6.44 -6.55
C GLY A 119 23.21 -6.12 -5.07
N VAL A 120 22.20 -5.55 -4.40
CA VAL A 120 22.29 -5.14 -3.00
C VAL A 120 21.25 -5.80 -2.08
N GLY A 121 20.19 -6.41 -2.61
CA GLY A 121 19.04 -6.88 -1.82
C GLY A 121 19.43 -7.84 -0.71
N VAL A 122 19.94 -9.02 -1.06
CA VAL A 122 20.26 -10.04 -0.06
C VAL A 122 21.43 -9.66 0.84
N SER A 123 22.37 -8.85 0.36
CA SER A 123 23.46 -8.34 1.20
C SER A 123 22.95 -7.30 2.22
N CYS A 124 21.90 -6.53 1.87
CA CYS A 124 21.19 -5.68 2.83
C CYS A 124 20.44 -6.52 3.87
N VAL A 125 19.76 -7.60 3.47
CA VAL A 125 19.11 -8.52 4.42
C VAL A 125 20.14 -9.06 5.42
N ASN A 126 21.31 -9.50 4.94
CA ASN A 126 22.39 -9.96 5.80
C ASN A 126 22.90 -8.87 6.75
N ALA A 127 23.16 -7.67 6.24
CA ALA A 127 23.63 -6.54 7.05
C ALA A 127 22.66 -6.16 8.18
N LEU A 128 21.34 -6.28 7.91
CA LEU A 128 20.26 -5.85 8.81
C LEU A 128 19.72 -7.02 9.68
N SER A 129 20.40 -8.17 9.68
CA SER A 129 20.01 -9.35 10.44
C SER A 129 21.07 -9.71 11.49
N THR A 130 20.63 -10.06 12.70
CA THR A 130 21.50 -10.59 13.76
C THR A 130 21.96 -12.00 13.48
N TYR A 131 21.18 -12.74 12.69
CA TYR A 131 21.47 -14.07 12.23
C TYR A 131 21.00 -14.24 10.79
N LEU A 132 21.85 -14.79 9.94
CA LEU A 132 21.48 -15.29 8.63
C LEU A 132 22.21 -16.59 8.35
N ARG A 133 21.48 -17.58 7.84
CA ARG A 133 22.02 -18.86 7.36
C ARG A 133 21.58 -19.07 5.93
N ALA A 134 22.52 -19.27 5.04
CA ALA A 134 22.29 -19.67 3.67
C ALA A 134 22.67 -21.14 3.48
N GLU A 135 21.75 -21.94 2.97
CA GLU A 135 21.99 -23.32 2.54
C GLU A 135 21.77 -23.40 1.04
N VAL A 136 22.72 -24.03 0.34
CA VAL A 136 22.69 -24.18 -1.10
C VAL A 136 22.83 -25.65 -1.49
N ARG A 137 21.84 -26.16 -2.20
CA ARG A 137 21.85 -27.49 -2.82
C ARG A 137 22.32 -27.37 -4.25
N ARG A 138 23.55 -27.79 -4.52
CA ARG A 138 24.16 -27.66 -5.84
C ARG A 138 25.26 -28.71 -6.08
N GLY A 139 25.33 -29.26 -7.29
CA GLY A 139 26.37 -30.23 -7.64
C GLY A 139 26.37 -31.51 -6.80
N GLY A 140 25.19 -31.97 -6.37
CA GLY A 140 25.05 -33.18 -5.53
C GLY A 140 25.35 -32.98 -4.04
N LYS A 141 25.64 -31.74 -3.61
CA LYS A 141 26.02 -31.43 -2.22
C LYS A 141 25.13 -30.34 -1.65
N ILE A 142 25.06 -30.30 -0.31
CA ILE A 142 24.45 -29.25 0.49
C ILE A 142 25.57 -28.46 1.14
N TYR A 143 25.63 -27.17 0.81
CA TYR A 143 26.56 -26.21 1.39
C TYR A 143 25.83 -25.32 2.37
N ALA A 144 26.49 -24.93 3.47
CA ALA A 144 25.93 -23.96 4.42
C ALA A 144 26.99 -22.96 4.87
N GLN A 145 26.55 -21.72 5.09
CA GLN A 145 27.35 -20.66 5.69
C GLN A 145 26.45 -19.78 6.55
N GLU A 146 26.97 -19.33 7.68
CA GLU A 146 26.24 -18.49 8.64
C GLU A 146 26.89 -17.11 8.75
N TYR A 147 26.03 -16.13 9.08
CA TYR A 147 26.41 -14.71 9.14
C TYR A 147 25.73 -14.03 10.32
N SER A 148 26.36 -12.97 10.80
CA SER A 148 25.78 -12.05 11.78
C SER A 148 26.12 -10.62 11.41
N CYS A 149 25.09 -9.76 11.31
CA CYS A 149 25.26 -8.34 11.01
C CYS A 149 26.13 -8.06 9.76
N GLY A 150 25.96 -8.91 8.72
CA GLY A 150 26.69 -8.80 7.46
C GLY A 150 28.07 -9.45 7.43
N LYS A 151 28.53 -10.09 8.51
CA LYS A 151 29.85 -10.72 8.59
C LYS A 151 29.70 -12.24 8.68
N PRO A 152 30.50 -13.02 7.94
CA PRO A 152 30.48 -14.47 8.08
C PRO A 152 30.92 -14.89 9.49
N THR A 153 30.19 -15.79 10.09
CA THR A 153 30.50 -16.39 11.41
C THR A 153 31.08 -17.81 11.27
N THR A 154 30.84 -18.43 10.11
CA THR A 154 31.43 -19.74 9.74
C THR A 154 32.06 -19.64 8.36
N GLU A 155 32.96 -20.57 8.06
CA GLU A 155 33.38 -20.83 6.68
C GLU A 155 32.27 -21.56 5.92
N LEU A 156 32.34 -21.54 4.58
CA LEU A 156 31.46 -22.35 3.75
C LEU A 156 31.75 -23.85 3.96
N MET A 157 30.79 -24.61 4.44
CA MET A 157 30.94 -26.03 4.75
C MET A 157 30.00 -26.90 3.93
N VAL A 158 30.44 -28.08 3.57
CA VAL A 158 29.55 -29.14 3.06
C VAL A 158 28.92 -29.84 4.25
N ILE A 159 27.59 -29.80 4.34
CA ILE A 159 26.83 -30.37 5.47
C ILE A 159 26.06 -31.64 5.10
N GLY A 160 26.01 -31.98 3.81
CA GLY A 160 25.30 -33.17 3.33
C GLY A 160 25.36 -33.34 1.82
N GLU A 161 24.59 -34.32 1.32
CA GLU A 161 24.38 -34.60 -0.09
C GLU A 161 22.91 -34.34 -0.43
N SER A 162 22.62 -33.96 -1.69
CA SER A 162 21.27 -33.71 -2.17
C SER A 162 21.14 -34.13 -3.63
N GLU A 163 20.05 -34.79 -3.95
CA GLU A 163 19.67 -35.10 -5.34
C GLU A 163 18.97 -33.90 -6.04
N THR A 164 18.55 -32.90 -5.28
CA THR A 164 17.86 -31.70 -5.79
C THR A 164 18.76 -30.48 -5.72
N THR A 165 18.39 -29.43 -6.46
CA THR A 165 19.02 -28.11 -6.39
C THR A 165 18.11 -27.11 -5.68
N GLY A 166 18.65 -25.96 -5.28
CA GLY A 166 17.88 -24.88 -4.68
C GLY A 166 18.68 -24.09 -3.65
N THR A 167 18.05 -23.03 -3.16
CA THR A 167 18.58 -22.18 -2.10
C THR A 167 17.60 -22.10 -0.94
N SER A 168 18.13 -22.09 0.30
CA SER A 168 17.37 -21.78 1.51
C SER A 168 18.08 -20.67 2.26
N VAL A 169 17.35 -19.60 2.57
CA VAL A 169 17.85 -18.47 3.35
C VAL A 169 16.98 -18.30 4.59
N THR A 170 17.59 -18.45 5.76
CA THR A 170 16.94 -18.17 7.04
C THR A 170 17.58 -16.93 7.65
N PHE A 171 16.78 -15.94 8.08
CA PHE A 171 17.32 -14.75 8.70
C PHE A 171 16.43 -14.20 9.83
N ARG A 172 17.06 -13.50 10.78
CA ARG A 172 16.40 -12.82 11.89
C ARG A 172 16.77 -11.35 11.88
N PRO A 173 15.79 -10.43 11.79
CA PRO A 173 16.05 -8.99 11.76
C PRO A 173 16.69 -8.48 13.05
N ASP A 174 17.47 -7.42 12.94
CA ASP A 174 18.15 -6.78 14.06
C ASP A 174 17.21 -5.80 14.79
N ALA A 175 16.78 -6.18 16.01
CA ALA A 175 15.91 -5.36 16.85
C ALA A 175 16.53 -4.01 17.28
N SER A 176 17.84 -3.83 17.13
CA SER A 176 18.50 -2.53 17.40
C SER A 176 18.33 -1.54 16.27
N ILE A 177 17.90 -1.99 15.08
CA ILE A 177 17.69 -1.19 13.88
C ILE A 177 16.20 -0.97 13.63
N PHE A 178 15.40 -2.03 13.66
CA PHE A 178 13.98 -1.97 13.36
C PHE A 178 13.15 -1.57 14.57
N THR A 179 12.17 -0.67 14.35
CA THR A 179 11.21 -0.25 15.38
C THR A 179 10.18 -1.35 15.69
N VAL A 180 9.96 -2.27 14.75
CA VAL A 180 9.08 -3.44 14.85
C VAL A 180 9.83 -4.63 14.26
N THR A 181 9.78 -5.79 14.93
CA THR A 181 10.43 -7.03 14.46
C THR A 181 9.46 -8.18 14.27
N VAL A 182 8.16 -7.97 14.47
CA VAL A 182 7.12 -8.98 14.30
C VAL A 182 6.54 -8.87 12.90
N TYR A 183 6.63 -9.96 12.13
CA TYR A 183 6.08 -10.05 10.79
C TYR A 183 4.56 -10.19 10.82
N ASP A 184 3.90 -9.48 9.92
CA ASP A 184 2.46 -9.60 9.69
C ASP A 184 2.21 -10.63 8.59
N TYR A 185 1.39 -11.64 8.92
CA TYR A 185 1.08 -12.74 8.00
C TYR A 185 0.35 -12.26 6.75
N GLU A 186 -0.68 -11.42 6.91
CA GLU A 186 -1.51 -10.97 5.79
C GLU A 186 -0.71 -10.10 4.80
N THR A 187 0.22 -9.31 5.30
CA THR A 187 1.13 -8.53 4.46
C THR A 187 1.99 -9.43 3.55
N LEU A 188 2.52 -10.54 4.10
CA LEU A 188 3.29 -11.50 3.31
C LEU A 188 2.39 -12.32 2.37
N ALA A 189 1.23 -12.78 2.86
CA ALA A 189 0.27 -13.53 2.07
C ALA A 189 -0.20 -12.75 0.82
N ASN A 190 -0.53 -11.48 0.99
CA ASN A 190 -0.92 -10.62 -0.14
C ASN A 190 0.21 -10.50 -1.17
N ARG A 191 1.45 -10.28 -0.73
CA ARG A 191 2.60 -10.19 -1.65
C ARG A 191 2.84 -11.49 -2.41
N LEU A 192 2.75 -12.65 -1.74
CA LEU A 192 2.94 -13.96 -2.39
C LEU A 192 1.80 -14.27 -3.36
N ARG A 193 0.58 -13.86 -3.05
CA ARG A 193 -0.59 -13.99 -3.93
C ARG A 193 -0.39 -13.16 -5.21
N ASP A 194 0.03 -11.91 -5.08
CA ASP A 194 0.34 -11.06 -6.25
C ASP A 194 1.42 -11.69 -7.13
N LEU A 195 2.48 -12.23 -6.50
CA LEU A 195 3.56 -12.89 -7.23
C LEU A 195 3.10 -14.17 -7.94
N ALA A 196 2.17 -14.94 -7.37
CA ALA A 196 1.58 -16.09 -8.03
C ALA A 196 0.80 -15.68 -9.30
N PHE A 197 0.01 -14.62 -9.21
CA PHE A 197 -0.71 -14.09 -10.38
C PHE A 197 0.23 -13.49 -11.45
N LEU A 198 1.32 -12.86 -11.05
CA LEU A 198 2.29 -12.27 -11.97
C LEU A 198 3.19 -13.32 -12.65
N ASN A 199 3.22 -14.54 -12.12
CA ASN A 199 4.09 -15.62 -12.60
C ASN A 199 3.30 -16.94 -12.66
N ALA A 200 2.43 -17.06 -13.65
CA ALA A 200 1.60 -18.25 -13.85
C ALA A 200 2.41 -19.55 -13.83
N GLY A 201 1.88 -20.57 -13.15
CA GLY A 201 2.50 -21.89 -13.04
C GLY A 201 3.55 -22.05 -11.94
N ILE A 202 3.81 -21.01 -11.11
CA ILE A 202 4.70 -21.09 -9.96
C ILE A 202 3.89 -21.33 -8.70
N HIS A 203 4.31 -22.31 -7.89
CA HIS A 203 3.75 -22.57 -6.56
C HIS A 203 4.50 -21.76 -5.51
N LEU A 204 3.77 -20.93 -4.77
CA LEU A 204 4.27 -20.25 -3.59
C LEU A 204 3.48 -20.70 -2.38
N SER A 205 4.12 -20.79 -1.21
CA SER A 205 3.44 -21.11 0.03
C SER A 205 3.91 -20.24 1.19
N LEU A 206 3.02 -20.02 2.16
CA LEU A 206 3.31 -19.31 3.40
C LEU A 206 2.88 -20.16 4.59
N THR A 207 3.82 -20.42 5.48
CA THR A 207 3.58 -21.13 6.74
C THR A 207 3.88 -20.19 7.92
N ASP A 208 2.97 -20.07 8.87
CA ASP A 208 3.22 -19.36 10.14
C ASP A 208 3.25 -20.36 11.30
N ARG A 209 4.44 -20.59 11.87
CA ARG A 209 4.66 -21.52 12.98
C ARG A 209 4.48 -20.90 14.36
N ARG A 210 4.20 -19.60 14.43
CA ARG A 210 4.04 -18.88 15.70
C ARG A 210 2.70 -19.19 16.38
N GLN A 211 1.70 -19.55 15.58
CA GLN A 211 0.35 -19.87 16.06
C GLN A 211 -0.08 -21.20 15.46
N LEU A 212 -0.52 -22.10 16.32
CA LEU A 212 -1.05 -23.40 15.91
C LEU A 212 -2.57 -23.39 16.07
N ASP A 213 -3.26 -24.08 15.18
CA ASP A 213 -4.70 -24.33 15.30
C ASP A 213 -5.02 -25.33 16.43
N ALA A 214 -6.30 -25.66 16.62
CA ALA A 214 -6.75 -26.59 17.65
C ALA A 214 -6.20 -28.03 17.47
N ASP A 215 -5.79 -28.38 16.25
CA ASP A 215 -5.23 -29.68 15.90
C ASP A 215 -3.69 -29.70 15.94
N GLY A 216 -3.06 -28.55 16.26
CA GLY A 216 -1.62 -28.39 16.37
C GLY A 216 -0.92 -28.11 15.03
N ASN A 217 -1.64 -27.73 13.98
CA ASN A 217 -1.07 -27.39 12.69
C ASN A 217 -0.78 -25.88 12.60
N PRO A 218 0.32 -25.48 11.94
CA PRO A 218 0.61 -24.08 11.67
C PRO A 218 -0.38 -23.52 10.63
N LYS A 219 -0.61 -22.20 10.66
CA LYS A 219 -1.36 -21.52 9.60
C LYS A 219 -0.61 -21.67 8.28
N PHE A 220 -1.27 -22.23 7.27
CA PHE A 220 -0.68 -22.53 5.96
C PHE A 220 -1.59 -22.04 4.83
N GLU A 221 -1.01 -21.40 3.81
CA GLU A 221 -1.72 -21.02 2.60
C GLU A 221 -0.82 -21.25 1.38
N GLU A 222 -1.38 -21.80 0.32
CA GLU A 222 -0.71 -22.00 -0.97
C GLU A 222 -1.27 -21.01 -1.98
N PHE A 223 -0.39 -20.42 -2.77
CA PHE A 223 -0.71 -19.45 -3.83
C PHE A 223 -0.24 -20.01 -5.16
N PHE A 224 -1.18 -20.18 -6.05
CA PHE A 224 -0.94 -20.71 -7.40
C PHE A 224 -1.94 -20.07 -8.36
N SER A 225 -1.51 -19.75 -9.58
CA SER A 225 -2.36 -19.29 -10.65
C SER A 225 -2.02 -20.02 -11.94
N GLU A 226 -3.02 -20.53 -12.62
CA GLU A 226 -2.85 -21.20 -13.92
C GLU A 226 -2.82 -20.18 -15.07
N THR A 227 -3.68 -19.16 -15.00
CA THR A 227 -3.88 -18.18 -16.09
C THR A 227 -3.30 -16.80 -15.79
N GLY A 228 -2.68 -16.61 -14.64
CA GLY A 228 -1.91 -15.41 -14.31
C GLY A 228 -2.75 -14.15 -14.15
N LEU A 229 -2.50 -13.13 -14.99
CA LEU A 229 -3.16 -11.82 -14.86
C LEU A 229 -4.68 -11.88 -15.05
N ARG A 230 -5.20 -12.87 -15.77
CA ARG A 230 -6.66 -13.08 -15.90
C ARG A 230 -7.28 -13.35 -14.54
N GLU A 231 -6.77 -14.35 -13.81
CA GLU A 231 -7.21 -14.66 -12.46
C GLU A 231 -6.97 -13.50 -11.49
N PHE A 232 -5.92 -12.70 -11.71
CA PHE A 232 -5.66 -11.53 -10.89
C PHE A 232 -6.77 -10.49 -11.03
N VAL A 233 -7.19 -10.18 -12.26
CA VAL A 233 -8.32 -9.26 -12.51
C VAL A 233 -9.61 -9.83 -11.94
N GLU A 234 -9.90 -11.12 -12.12
CA GLU A 234 -11.05 -11.80 -11.55
C GLU A 234 -11.03 -11.73 -10.01
N TYR A 235 -9.88 -11.91 -9.38
CA TYR A 235 -9.70 -11.78 -7.94
C TYR A 235 -9.99 -10.36 -7.44
N ILE A 236 -9.44 -9.32 -8.11
CA ILE A 236 -9.68 -7.90 -7.77
C ILE A 236 -11.15 -7.54 -7.94
N ASP A 237 -11.80 -8.08 -8.96
CA ASP A 237 -13.19 -7.75 -9.35
C ASP A 237 -14.22 -8.69 -8.76
N SER A 238 -13.81 -9.68 -7.96
CA SER A 238 -14.68 -10.71 -7.39
C SER A 238 -15.91 -10.18 -6.64
N ASN A 239 -15.83 -8.92 -6.16
CA ASN A 239 -16.87 -8.24 -5.38
C ASN A 239 -17.64 -7.19 -6.19
N LYS A 240 -17.52 -7.20 -7.53
CA LYS A 240 -18.12 -6.20 -8.40
C LYS A 240 -18.96 -6.87 -9.49
N GLU A 241 -20.01 -6.20 -9.92
CA GLU A 241 -20.82 -6.66 -11.03
C GLU A 241 -20.11 -6.40 -12.36
N SER A 242 -19.69 -7.46 -13.04
CA SER A 242 -19.04 -7.35 -14.34
C SER A 242 -20.02 -6.93 -15.43
N LEU A 243 -19.59 -6.01 -16.31
CA LEU A 243 -20.35 -5.56 -17.48
C LEU A 243 -20.06 -6.39 -18.73
N ILE A 244 -18.97 -7.14 -18.73
CA ILE A 244 -18.57 -8.02 -19.83
C ILE A 244 -18.37 -9.45 -19.31
N ASN A 245 -18.62 -10.44 -20.18
CA ASN A 245 -18.65 -11.84 -19.75
C ASN A 245 -17.28 -12.41 -19.42
N ASP A 246 -16.24 -11.93 -20.13
CA ASP A 246 -14.89 -12.46 -20.04
C ASP A 246 -13.89 -11.35 -19.79
N VAL A 247 -12.83 -11.66 -19.06
CA VAL A 247 -11.65 -10.78 -18.93
C VAL A 247 -10.96 -10.71 -20.29
N ILE A 248 -10.66 -9.51 -20.75
CA ILE A 248 -9.87 -9.28 -21.95
C ILE A 248 -8.41 -9.38 -21.53
N ASP A 249 -7.71 -10.39 -22.01
CA ASP A 249 -6.31 -10.61 -21.69
C ASP A 249 -5.42 -10.65 -22.95
N LEU A 250 -4.19 -10.26 -22.80
CA LEU A 250 -3.16 -10.35 -23.81
C LEU A 250 -1.82 -10.72 -23.18
N SER A 251 -1.08 -11.56 -23.90
CA SER A 251 0.34 -11.82 -23.64
C SER A 251 1.06 -11.77 -24.98
N THR A 252 1.94 -10.81 -25.16
CA THR A 252 2.65 -10.60 -26.44
C THR A 252 4.00 -9.95 -26.20
N GLU A 253 4.86 -10.00 -27.21
CA GLU A 253 6.13 -9.28 -27.21
C GLU A 253 6.10 -8.20 -28.30
N ARG A 254 6.46 -6.96 -27.94
CA ARG A 254 6.59 -5.83 -28.86
C ARG A 254 7.90 -5.12 -28.65
N GLN A 255 8.66 -4.94 -29.73
CA GLN A 255 9.99 -4.29 -29.68
C GLN A 255 10.96 -4.94 -28.67
N GLY A 256 10.87 -6.27 -28.49
CA GLY A 256 11.68 -7.00 -27.53
C GLY A 256 11.22 -6.86 -26.07
N ILE A 257 10.04 -6.26 -25.83
CA ILE A 257 9.46 -6.08 -24.50
C ILE A 257 8.25 -7.02 -24.38
N PRO A 258 8.28 -8.03 -23.49
CA PRO A 258 7.11 -8.80 -23.12
C PRO A 258 6.08 -7.89 -22.41
N VAL A 259 4.85 -7.91 -22.91
CA VAL A 259 3.72 -7.13 -22.42
C VAL A 259 2.57 -8.08 -22.12
N GLU A 260 2.14 -8.10 -20.87
CA GLU A 260 0.99 -8.84 -20.40
C GLU A 260 -0.02 -7.85 -19.81
N VAL A 261 -1.26 -7.92 -20.23
CA VAL A 261 -2.35 -7.08 -19.72
C VAL A 261 -3.61 -7.91 -19.60
N ALA A 262 -4.30 -7.77 -18.49
CA ALA A 262 -5.65 -8.25 -18.34
C ALA A 262 -6.55 -7.10 -17.88
N LEU A 263 -7.77 -7.01 -18.42
CA LEU A 263 -8.71 -5.95 -18.06
C LEU A 263 -10.17 -6.42 -18.14
N THR A 264 -11.03 -5.80 -17.35
CA THR A 264 -12.48 -5.95 -17.39
C THR A 264 -13.18 -4.62 -17.09
N TYR A 265 -14.47 -4.55 -17.37
CA TYR A 265 -15.32 -3.44 -16.99
C TYR A 265 -16.43 -3.89 -16.04
N ASN A 266 -16.67 -3.10 -15.00
CA ASN A 266 -17.70 -3.36 -14.00
C ASN A 266 -18.64 -2.15 -13.81
N SER A 267 -19.70 -2.34 -13.02
CA SER A 267 -20.74 -1.33 -12.80
C SER A 267 -20.29 -0.17 -11.90
N THR A 268 -19.12 -0.23 -11.27
CA THR A 268 -18.63 0.82 -10.35
C THR A 268 -18.18 2.09 -11.08
N TYR A 269 -17.84 3.13 -10.32
CA TYR A 269 -17.41 4.43 -10.83
C TYR A 269 -15.89 4.66 -10.71
N ASN A 270 -15.15 3.68 -10.21
CA ASN A 270 -13.72 3.81 -9.92
C ASN A 270 -12.87 3.19 -11.04
N GLU A 271 -11.67 3.77 -11.26
CA GLU A 271 -10.59 3.17 -12.05
C GLU A 271 -9.68 2.38 -11.09
N ASN A 272 -9.49 1.09 -11.36
CA ASN A 272 -8.60 0.21 -10.60
C ASN A 272 -7.55 -0.37 -11.54
N VAL A 273 -6.45 0.34 -11.72
CA VAL A 273 -5.36 -0.09 -12.61
C VAL A 273 -4.10 -0.30 -11.78
N TYR A 274 -3.59 -1.54 -11.84
CA TYR A 274 -2.35 -1.94 -11.18
C TYR A 274 -1.28 -2.18 -12.24
N SER A 275 -0.08 -1.69 -11.97
CA SER A 275 0.99 -1.75 -12.96
C SER A 275 2.28 -2.30 -12.35
N PHE A 276 2.94 -3.19 -13.11
CA PHE A 276 4.11 -3.93 -12.68
C PHE A 276 5.21 -3.89 -13.72
N VAL A 277 6.46 -3.82 -13.26
CA VAL A 277 7.66 -3.94 -14.08
C VAL A 277 8.58 -4.97 -13.44
N ASN A 278 8.87 -6.07 -14.13
CA ASN A 278 9.67 -7.18 -13.59
C ASN A 278 9.15 -7.63 -12.20
N ASN A 279 7.84 -7.79 -12.06
CA ASN A 279 7.12 -8.12 -10.83
C ASN A 279 7.15 -7.05 -9.70
N ILE A 280 7.76 -5.90 -9.95
CA ILE A 280 7.77 -4.77 -9.00
C ILE A 280 6.51 -3.93 -9.22
N ASN A 281 5.75 -3.70 -8.16
CA ASN A 281 4.58 -2.84 -8.20
C ASN A 281 5.00 -1.37 -8.34
N THR A 282 4.65 -0.76 -9.47
CA THR A 282 4.92 0.65 -9.76
C THR A 282 3.72 1.50 -9.33
N ILE A 283 3.64 1.83 -8.05
CA ILE A 283 2.51 2.52 -7.44
C ILE A 283 2.23 3.88 -8.11
N GLU A 284 3.27 4.59 -8.54
CA GLU A 284 3.18 5.87 -9.26
C GLU A 284 3.07 5.68 -10.79
N GLY A 285 2.94 4.43 -11.25
CA GLY A 285 2.80 4.08 -12.66
C GLY A 285 4.10 4.27 -13.46
N GLY A 286 4.00 5.02 -14.54
CA GLY A 286 5.13 5.30 -15.44
C GLY A 286 4.77 5.11 -16.90
N THR A 287 5.78 4.89 -17.73
CA THR A 287 5.66 4.84 -19.20
C THR A 287 4.77 3.70 -19.70
N HIS A 288 4.81 2.52 -19.06
CA HIS A 288 3.95 1.37 -19.40
C HIS A 288 2.47 1.67 -19.14
N LEU A 289 2.14 2.29 -18.00
CA LEU A 289 0.79 2.71 -17.69
C LEU A 289 0.31 3.81 -18.66
N THR A 290 1.18 4.74 -19.03
CA THR A 290 0.90 5.76 -20.03
C THR A 290 0.59 5.12 -21.40
N GLY A 291 1.37 4.12 -21.82
CA GLY A 291 1.13 3.36 -23.05
C GLY A 291 -0.22 2.63 -23.02
N PHE A 292 -0.53 1.97 -21.90
CA PHE A 292 -1.82 1.29 -21.69
C PHE A 292 -3.00 2.25 -21.82
N ARG A 293 -3.00 3.36 -21.07
CA ARG A 293 -4.07 4.35 -21.07
C ARG A 293 -4.28 4.97 -22.46
N ARG A 294 -3.21 5.24 -23.20
CA ARG A 294 -3.28 5.74 -24.59
C ARG A 294 -3.87 4.70 -25.53
N GLY A 295 -3.39 3.47 -25.51
CA GLY A 295 -3.89 2.38 -26.34
C GLY A 295 -5.37 2.09 -26.11
N LEU A 296 -5.78 1.99 -24.83
CA LEU A 296 -7.17 1.79 -24.43
C LEU A 296 -8.09 2.91 -24.97
N THR A 297 -7.78 4.15 -24.62
CA THR A 297 -8.60 5.31 -24.96
C THR A 297 -8.73 5.51 -26.47
N GLN A 298 -7.63 5.46 -27.20
CA GLN A 298 -7.65 5.67 -28.65
C GLN A 298 -8.43 4.58 -29.39
N THR A 299 -8.29 3.33 -28.94
CA THR A 299 -8.96 2.18 -29.59
C THR A 299 -10.46 2.22 -29.35
N LEU A 300 -10.89 2.42 -28.09
CA LEU A 300 -12.32 2.53 -27.75
C LEU A 300 -12.97 3.73 -28.42
N LYS A 301 -12.31 4.88 -28.43
CA LYS A 301 -12.81 6.09 -29.07
C LYS A 301 -12.99 5.87 -30.58
N LYS A 302 -11.98 5.31 -31.24
CA LYS A 302 -12.05 5.01 -32.67
C LYS A 302 -13.17 4.03 -32.98
N TYR A 303 -13.29 2.94 -32.21
CA TYR A 303 -14.39 1.97 -32.38
C TYR A 303 -15.76 2.63 -32.24
N ALA A 304 -15.95 3.49 -31.24
CA ALA A 304 -17.20 4.17 -31.00
C ALA A 304 -17.55 5.18 -32.13
N GLU A 305 -16.54 5.86 -32.70
CA GLU A 305 -16.71 6.76 -33.85
C GLU A 305 -17.05 5.98 -35.13
N ASP A 306 -16.29 4.94 -35.48
CA ASP A 306 -16.47 4.11 -36.68
C ASP A 306 -17.85 3.44 -36.68
N ASN A 307 -18.37 3.05 -35.52
CA ASN A 307 -19.68 2.42 -35.35
C ASN A 307 -20.81 3.43 -35.05
N LYS A 308 -20.55 4.73 -35.13
CA LYS A 308 -21.52 5.83 -34.93
C LYS A 308 -22.25 5.82 -33.57
N LEU A 309 -21.61 5.25 -32.56
CA LEU A 309 -22.22 5.13 -31.23
C LEU A 309 -22.29 6.48 -30.49
N LEU A 310 -21.47 7.46 -30.91
CA LEU A 310 -21.36 8.78 -30.30
C LEU A 310 -22.22 9.87 -30.98
N GLU A 311 -22.86 9.59 -32.12
CA GLU A 311 -23.59 10.62 -32.90
C GLU A 311 -24.70 11.37 -32.12
N LYS A 312 -25.30 10.69 -31.11
CA LYS A 312 -26.38 11.27 -30.30
C LYS A 312 -25.91 11.83 -28.96
N VAL A 313 -24.62 11.75 -28.67
CA VAL A 313 -24.04 12.21 -27.40
C VAL A 313 -23.80 13.71 -27.50
N LYS A 314 -24.39 14.48 -26.55
CA LYS A 314 -24.31 15.94 -26.53
C LYS A 314 -23.22 16.50 -25.61
N VAL A 315 -22.45 15.62 -24.99
CA VAL A 315 -21.37 15.97 -24.06
C VAL A 315 -20.04 15.50 -24.64
N ASP A 316 -18.98 16.26 -24.39
CA ASP A 316 -17.63 15.86 -24.77
C ASP A 316 -17.17 14.67 -23.94
N ILE A 317 -16.55 13.69 -24.59
CA ILE A 317 -16.01 12.49 -23.94
C ILE A 317 -14.52 12.68 -23.70
N SER A 318 -14.11 12.66 -22.45
CA SER A 318 -12.70 12.77 -22.06
C SER A 318 -12.02 11.40 -21.97
N ALA A 319 -10.69 11.40 -21.90
CA ALA A 319 -9.90 10.17 -21.72
C ALA A 319 -10.24 9.44 -20.40
N GLU A 320 -10.68 10.16 -19.38
CA GLU A 320 -11.05 9.60 -18.08
C GLU A 320 -12.35 8.81 -18.12
N ASP A 321 -13.30 9.21 -18.97
CA ASP A 321 -14.59 8.54 -19.09
C ASP A 321 -14.43 7.09 -19.59
N PHE A 322 -13.39 6.83 -20.39
CA PHE A 322 -13.04 5.47 -20.85
C PHE A 322 -12.48 4.56 -19.75
N ARG A 323 -12.13 5.10 -18.59
CA ARG A 323 -11.53 4.37 -17.47
C ARG A 323 -12.47 4.17 -16.28
N GLU A 324 -13.66 4.76 -16.33
CA GLU A 324 -14.67 4.58 -15.28
C GLU A 324 -15.21 3.13 -15.30
N GLY A 325 -15.13 2.45 -14.15
CA GLY A 325 -15.50 1.04 -14.02
C GLY A 325 -14.46 0.07 -14.59
N LEU A 326 -13.28 0.55 -14.98
CA LEU A 326 -12.18 -0.28 -15.47
C LEU A 326 -11.41 -0.92 -14.31
N THR A 327 -11.25 -2.23 -14.36
CA THR A 327 -10.21 -2.94 -13.58
C THR A 327 -9.20 -3.51 -14.56
N ALA A 328 -7.91 -3.24 -14.34
CA ALA A 328 -6.85 -3.73 -15.21
C ALA A 328 -5.55 -3.99 -14.44
N VAL A 329 -4.81 -4.99 -14.91
CA VAL A 329 -3.43 -5.27 -14.48
C VAL A 329 -2.52 -5.20 -15.70
N VAL A 330 -1.45 -4.41 -15.61
CA VAL A 330 -0.47 -4.21 -16.67
C VAL A 330 0.90 -4.67 -16.17
N SER A 331 1.49 -5.67 -16.80
CA SER A 331 2.80 -6.19 -16.46
C SER A 331 3.72 -6.13 -17.69
N VAL A 332 4.90 -5.57 -17.51
CA VAL A 332 5.94 -5.55 -18.53
C VAL A 332 7.24 -6.14 -18.00
N LYS A 333 8.00 -6.82 -18.89
CA LYS A 333 9.33 -7.33 -18.56
C LYS A 333 10.37 -6.54 -19.36
N VAL A 334 11.13 -5.71 -18.66
CA VAL A 334 12.11 -4.79 -19.24
C VAL A 334 13.51 -5.24 -18.82
N MET A 335 14.43 -5.40 -19.77
CA MET A 335 15.80 -5.85 -19.49
C MET A 335 16.60 -4.83 -18.66
N GLU A 336 16.46 -3.54 -18.97
CA GLU A 336 17.14 -2.45 -18.28
C GLU A 336 16.14 -1.38 -17.84
N PRO A 337 15.34 -1.66 -16.79
CA PRO A 337 14.33 -0.70 -16.36
C PRO A 337 14.98 0.49 -15.66
N GLN A 338 14.55 1.69 -16.05
CA GLN A 338 14.95 2.96 -15.46
C GLN A 338 13.81 3.45 -14.58
N PHE A 339 14.04 3.49 -13.26
CA PHE A 339 13.05 3.96 -12.30
C PHE A 339 13.38 5.38 -11.82
N GLU A 340 12.34 6.15 -11.53
CA GLU A 340 12.47 7.40 -10.79
C GLU A 340 12.67 7.08 -9.31
N GLY A 341 13.93 6.99 -8.86
CA GLY A 341 14.30 6.75 -7.46
C GLY A 341 14.50 5.29 -7.06
N GLN A 342 15.07 5.09 -5.87
CA GLN A 342 15.46 3.79 -5.32
C GLN A 342 14.26 2.90 -4.96
N THR A 343 13.13 3.48 -4.64
CA THR A 343 11.89 2.76 -4.28
C THR A 343 11.19 2.11 -5.48
N LYS A 344 11.68 2.35 -6.70
CA LYS A 344 11.20 1.75 -7.96
C LYS A 344 9.69 1.96 -8.24
N THR A 345 9.13 3.06 -7.75
CA THR A 345 7.68 3.33 -7.80
C THR A 345 7.18 3.76 -9.18
N LYS A 346 8.07 4.25 -10.06
CA LYS A 346 7.68 4.78 -11.37
C LYS A 346 8.70 4.43 -12.44
N LEU A 347 8.22 3.88 -13.57
CA LEU A 347 9.06 3.54 -14.73
C LEU A 347 9.28 4.74 -15.65
N GLY A 348 10.54 4.97 -16.07
CA GLY A 348 10.94 6.08 -16.93
C GLY A 348 11.24 5.73 -18.39
N ASN A 349 11.38 4.46 -18.77
CA ASN A 349 11.75 4.00 -20.11
C ASN A 349 10.77 4.44 -21.19
N ASN A 350 11.13 5.40 -22.04
CA ASN A 350 10.23 5.96 -23.05
C ASN A 350 9.80 4.96 -24.14
N GLU A 351 10.65 4.02 -24.51
CA GLU A 351 10.39 2.98 -25.53
C GLU A 351 9.22 2.07 -25.15
N VAL A 352 8.96 1.93 -23.84
CA VAL A 352 7.89 1.07 -23.33
C VAL A 352 6.51 1.64 -23.67
N ILE A 353 6.36 2.97 -23.81
CA ILE A 353 5.08 3.60 -24.17
C ILE A 353 4.54 3.02 -25.49
N GLY A 354 5.37 3.01 -26.52
CA GLY A 354 4.98 2.54 -27.87
C GLY A 354 4.67 1.05 -27.90
N ALA A 355 5.49 0.24 -27.21
CA ALA A 355 5.33 -1.20 -27.16
C ALA A 355 3.97 -1.58 -26.52
N VAL A 356 3.66 -1.02 -25.34
CA VAL A 356 2.40 -1.29 -24.63
C VAL A 356 1.21 -0.72 -25.39
N GLN A 357 1.29 0.53 -25.89
CA GLN A 357 0.22 1.14 -26.66
C GLN A 357 -0.18 0.29 -27.87
N THR A 358 0.81 -0.20 -28.63
CA THR A 358 0.56 -1.03 -29.82
C THR A 358 -0.09 -2.36 -29.42
N ALA A 359 0.48 -3.06 -28.42
CA ALA A 359 -0.04 -4.32 -27.93
C ALA A 359 -1.52 -4.22 -27.53
N VAL A 360 -1.83 -3.23 -26.69
CA VAL A 360 -3.20 -2.99 -26.20
C VAL A 360 -4.14 -2.63 -27.35
N SER A 361 -3.72 -1.75 -28.28
CA SER A 361 -4.57 -1.30 -29.38
C SER A 361 -4.93 -2.42 -30.33
N GLU A 362 -4.00 -3.31 -30.64
CA GLU A 362 -4.25 -4.44 -31.53
C GLU A 362 -5.20 -5.46 -30.91
N THR A 363 -4.92 -5.88 -29.67
CA THR A 363 -5.74 -6.88 -28.98
C THR A 363 -7.16 -6.36 -28.71
N LEU A 364 -7.27 -5.14 -28.20
CA LEU A 364 -8.57 -4.55 -27.89
C LEU A 364 -9.41 -4.35 -29.17
N ARG A 365 -8.81 -3.95 -30.28
CA ARG A 365 -9.51 -3.83 -31.56
C ARG A 365 -10.12 -5.17 -31.98
N ASN A 366 -9.33 -6.26 -31.96
CA ASN A 366 -9.80 -7.59 -32.31
C ASN A 366 -10.96 -8.01 -31.41
N TYR A 367 -10.80 -7.82 -30.10
CA TYR A 367 -11.86 -8.15 -29.14
C TYR A 367 -13.16 -7.38 -29.40
N LEU A 368 -13.09 -6.07 -29.66
CA LEU A 368 -14.27 -5.25 -29.92
C LEU A 368 -14.99 -5.65 -31.21
N GLU A 369 -14.24 -6.06 -32.25
CA GLU A 369 -14.80 -6.55 -33.51
C GLU A 369 -15.46 -7.94 -33.35
N GLU A 370 -14.85 -8.83 -32.56
CA GLU A 370 -15.37 -10.17 -32.29
C GLU A 370 -16.57 -10.17 -31.34
N HIS A 371 -16.66 -9.17 -30.41
CA HIS A 371 -17.67 -9.09 -29.36
C HIS A 371 -18.47 -7.79 -29.40
N PRO A 372 -19.24 -7.50 -30.49
CA PRO A 372 -19.87 -6.20 -30.69
C PRO A 372 -20.92 -5.84 -29.62
N LYS A 373 -21.55 -6.83 -28.99
CA LYS A 373 -22.51 -6.57 -27.89
C LYS A 373 -21.78 -6.06 -26.65
N GLN A 374 -20.67 -6.69 -26.27
CA GLN A 374 -19.87 -6.28 -25.12
C GLN A 374 -19.17 -4.93 -25.39
N ALA A 375 -18.66 -4.75 -26.61
CA ALA A 375 -18.11 -3.47 -27.06
C ALA A 375 -19.13 -2.31 -26.90
N ARG A 376 -20.37 -2.56 -27.26
CA ARG A 376 -21.45 -1.58 -27.06
C ARG A 376 -21.71 -1.30 -25.58
N THR A 377 -21.73 -2.33 -24.73
CA THR A 377 -21.90 -2.18 -23.28
C THR A 377 -20.79 -1.30 -22.69
N ILE A 378 -19.52 -1.52 -23.10
CA ILE A 378 -18.39 -0.69 -22.68
C ILE A 378 -18.58 0.77 -23.12
N VAL A 379 -18.96 1.02 -24.38
CA VAL A 379 -19.17 2.38 -24.90
C VAL A 379 -20.38 3.04 -24.21
N ASP A 380 -21.45 2.32 -23.95
CA ASP A 380 -22.60 2.86 -23.22
C ASP A 380 -22.20 3.27 -21.78
N LYS A 381 -21.33 2.50 -21.11
CA LYS A 381 -20.75 2.88 -19.81
C LYS A 381 -19.94 4.17 -19.91
N VAL A 382 -19.10 4.32 -20.95
CA VAL A 382 -18.32 5.55 -21.22
C VAL A 382 -19.24 6.75 -21.40
N ILE A 383 -20.33 6.60 -22.14
CA ILE A 383 -21.31 7.69 -22.36
C ILE A 383 -21.96 8.11 -21.03
N VAL A 384 -22.35 7.14 -20.20
CA VAL A 384 -22.92 7.42 -18.87
C VAL A 384 -21.90 8.14 -17.99
N ALA A 385 -20.64 7.71 -18.01
CA ALA A 385 -19.54 8.38 -17.28
C ALA A 385 -19.36 9.85 -17.73
N ALA A 386 -19.34 10.11 -19.04
CA ALA A 386 -19.22 11.46 -19.58
C ALA A 386 -20.41 12.36 -19.16
N GLN A 387 -21.63 11.82 -19.20
CA GLN A 387 -22.83 12.55 -18.76
C GLN A 387 -22.79 12.85 -17.26
N ALA A 388 -22.36 11.90 -16.43
CA ALA A 388 -22.20 12.05 -14.98
C ALA A 388 -21.13 13.11 -14.66
N ARG A 389 -19.99 13.09 -15.34
CA ARG A 389 -18.91 14.07 -15.20
C ARG A 389 -19.41 15.48 -15.58
N HIS A 390 -20.10 15.61 -16.69
CA HIS A 390 -20.66 16.89 -17.12
C HIS A 390 -21.72 17.42 -16.13
N ALA A 391 -22.56 16.54 -15.58
CA ALA A 391 -23.51 16.93 -14.52
C ALA A 391 -22.79 17.40 -13.25
N ALA A 392 -21.74 16.72 -12.84
CA ALA A 392 -20.91 17.09 -11.70
C ALA A 392 -20.19 18.43 -11.91
N TYR A 393 -19.69 18.68 -13.12
CA TYR A 393 -19.10 19.97 -13.51
C TYR A 393 -20.12 21.12 -13.39
N ASN A 394 -21.33 20.93 -13.95
CA ASN A 394 -22.39 21.92 -13.87
C ASN A 394 -22.84 22.21 -12.42
N ALA A 395 -22.89 21.18 -11.56
CA ALA A 395 -23.16 21.34 -10.14
C ALA A 395 -22.07 22.20 -9.47
N ARG A 396 -20.78 21.90 -9.72
CA ARG A 396 -19.63 22.69 -9.22
C ARG A 396 -19.70 24.16 -9.68
N VAL A 397 -19.94 24.41 -10.96
CA VAL A 397 -20.04 25.77 -11.52
C VAL A 397 -21.20 26.54 -10.89
N LYS A 398 -22.34 25.90 -10.62
CA LYS A 398 -23.47 26.53 -9.91
C LYS A 398 -23.11 26.93 -8.48
N ILE A 399 -22.34 26.09 -7.77
CA ILE A 399 -21.85 26.38 -6.41
C ILE A 399 -20.86 27.54 -6.45
N GLN A 400 -19.92 27.54 -7.38
CA GLN A 400 -18.96 28.66 -7.56
C GLN A 400 -19.65 29.98 -7.94
N ARG A 401 -20.66 29.95 -8.82
CA ARG A 401 -21.42 31.15 -9.20
C ARG A 401 -22.32 31.70 -8.09
N LYS A 402 -22.75 30.83 -7.14
CA LYS A 402 -23.50 31.26 -5.95
C LYS A 402 -22.61 31.83 -4.85
N SER A 403 -21.29 31.71 -4.96
CA SER A 403 -20.30 32.17 -3.98
C SER A 403 -19.61 33.54 -4.23
N PRO A 404 -19.87 34.37 -5.26
CA PRO A 404 -19.17 35.65 -5.40
C PRO A 404 -19.51 36.66 -4.30
N LEU A 405 -20.63 36.50 -3.60
CA LEU A 405 -21.11 37.42 -2.55
C LEU A 405 -20.67 37.02 -1.12
N TYR A 406 -20.22 35.79 -0.92
CA TYR A 406 -19.52 35.34 0.28
C TYR A 406 -18.13 34.93 -0.14
N GLY A 407 -17.18 35.87 -0.04
CA GLY A 407 -15.78 35.68 -0.38
C GLY A 407 -15.32 34.34 0.10
N GLY A 408 -14.54 33.58 -0.72
CA GLY A 408 -14.14 32.19 -0.54
C GLY A 408 -13.56 31.88 0.84
N GLY A 409 -14.40 32.01 1.87
CA GLY A 409 -14.08 31.83 3.27
C GLY A 409 -14.03 30.35 3.63
N LEU A 410 -13.23 30.06 4.62
CA LEU A 410 -13.19 28.77 5.30
C LEU A 410 -14.60 28.33 5.73
N PRO A 411 -14.91 27.03 5.78
CA PRO A 411 -16.20 26.54 6.27
C PRO A 411 -16.53 27.17 7.62
N GLY A 412 -17.75 27.66 7.79
CA GLY A 412 -18.16 28.36 9.03
C GLY A 412 -18.00 27.54 10.31
N LYS A 413 -17.86 26.21 10.18
CA LYS A 413 -17.61 25.29 11.29
C LYS A 413 -16.13 25.08 11.59
N LEU A 414 -15.23 25.36 10.65
CA LEU A 414 -13.81 25.15 10.84
C LEU A 414 -13.27 26.14 11.88
N ALA A 415 -12.70 25.61 12.95
CA ALA A 415 -11.88 26.39 13.85
C ALA A 415 -10.42 26.29 13.40
N ASP A 416 -9.98 27.18 12.52
CA ASP A 416 -8.62 27.15 11.93
C ASP A 416 -7.53 27.50 12.96
N CYS A 417 -6.29 27.15 12.63
CA CYS A 417 -5.10 27.50 13.40
C CYS A 417 -4.46 28.79 12.86
N SER A 418 -3.55 29.38 13.63
CA SER A 418 -2.89 30.63 13.26
C SER A 418 -1.64 30.45 12.40
N SER A 419 -0.95 29.31 12.46
CA SER A 419 0.18 29.00 11.59
C SER A 419 -0.25 28.90 10.13
N ARG A 420 0.66 29.24 9.23
CA ARG A 420 0.47 29.15 7.76
C ARG A 420 1.41 28.13 7.13
N THR A 421 2.28 27.51 7.91
CA THR A 421 3.21 26.45 7.49
C THR A 421 2.47 25.13 7.57
N ALA A 422 2.14 24.52 6.43
CA ALA A 422 1.31 23.32 6.37
C ALA A 422 1.94 22.13 7.11
N GLU A 423 3.27 22.06 7.09
CA GLU A 423 4.08 21.02 7.75
C GLU A 423 3.87 21.01 9.28
N ASP A 424 3.65 22.18 9.86
CA ASP A 424 3.42 22.34 11.31
C ASP A 424 1.95 22.18 11.69
N CYS A 425 1.03 22.29 10.70
CA CYS A 425 -0.40 22.36 10.95
C CYS A 425 -1.07 20.99 10.97
N GLU A 426 -2.00 20.83 11.92
CA GLU A 426 -2.79 19.63 12.14
C GLU A 426 -4.28 19.94 12.02
N LEU A 427 -5.02 19.10 11.30
CA LEU A 427 -6.49 19.16 11.25
C LEU A 427 -7.09 17.95 11.96
N PHE A 428 -7.85 18.19 13.01
CA PHE A 428 -8.69 17.17 13.65
C PHE A 428 -10.08 17.19 13.01
N ILE A 429 -10.49 16.07 12.42
CA ILE A 429 -11.85 15.84 11.94
C ILE A 429 -12.57 15.11 13.06
N VAL A 430 -13.56 15.76 13.67
CA VAL A 430 -14.17 15.32 14.92
C VAL A 430 -15.64 14.98 14.72
N GLU A 431 -16.10 13.90 15.34
CA GLU A 431 -17.49 13.51 15.31
C GLU A 431 -18.36 14.43 16.19
N GLY A 432 -19.32 15.09 15.54
CA GLY A 432 -20.34 15.88 16.21
C GLY A 432 -19.89 17.25 16.75
N ASP A 433 -20.86 18.10 16.99
CA ASP A 433 -20.63 19.45 17.49
C ASP A 433 -20.22 19.46 18.99
N SER A 434 -20.63 18.46 19.78
CA SER A 434 -20.30 18.34 21.21
C SER A 434 -18.81 18.08 21.41
N ALA A 435 -18.29 16.99 20.83
CA ALA A 435 -16.87 16.66 20.87
C ALA A 435 -16.04 17.73 20.16
N GLY A 436 -16.56 18.31 19.05
CA GLY A 436 -15.95 19.46 18.37
C GLY A 436 -15.80 20.68 19.28
N GLY A 437 -16.77 20.96 20.15
CA GLY A 437 -16.71 22.02 21.15
C GLY A 437 -15.61 21.78 22.19
N THR A 438 -15.55 20.57 22.74
CA THR A 438 -14.51 20.14 23.69
C THR A 438 -13.11 20.24 23.04
N ALA A 439 -12.95 19.72 21.82
CA ALA A 439 -11.70 19.78 21.08
C ALA A 439 -11.26 21.23 20.78
N LYS A 440 -12.18 22.12 20.41
CA LYS A 440 -11.89 23.55 20.22
C LYS A 440 -11.35 24.24 21.47
N MET A 441 -11.81 23.84 22.65
CA MET A 441 -11.32 24.38 23.93
C MET A 441 -9.95 23.78 24.30
N GLY A 442 -9.73 22.48 24.03
CA GLY A 442 -8.51 21.76 24.39
C GLY A 442 -7.32 22.00 23.45
N ARG A 443 -7.54 22.42 22.20
CA ARG A 443 -6.51 22.52 21.15
C ARG A 443 -5.43 23.56 21.42
N ASP A 444 -4.27 23.39 20.85
CA ASP A 444 -3.32 24.48 20.65
C ASP A 444 -3.67 25.27 19.38
N ARG A 445 -4.14 26.50 19.57
CA ARG A 445 -4.60 27.38 18.48
C ARG A 445 -3.48 27.79 17.50
N ARG A 446 -2.24 27.59 17.86
CA ARG A 446 -1.11 27.97 16.99
C ARG A 446 -1.06 27.06 15.77
N PHE A 447 -1.24 25.76 15.93
CA PHE A 447 -1.05 24.77 14.85
C PHE A 447 -2.16 23.73 14.73
N GLN A 448 -3.14 23.67 15.64
CA GLN A 448 -4.25 22.70 15.60
C GLN A 448 -5.55 23.35 15.14
N ALA A 449 -6.13 22.81 14.08
CA ALA A 449 -7.46 23.16 13.57
C ALA A 449 -8.47 22.06 13.87
N ILE A 450 -9.74 22.43 14.05
CA ILE A 450 -10.84 21.48 14.34
C ILE A 450 -11.95 21.65 13.31
N LEU A 451 -12.34 20.54 12.67
CA LEU A 451 -13.49 20.45 11.77
C LEU A 451 -14.51 19.45 12.36
N PRO A 452 -15.59 19.89 12.99
CA PRO A 452 -16.65 19.00 13.44
C PRO A 452 -17.52 18.57 12.24
N LEU A 453 -17.87 17.28 12.20
CA LEU A 453 -18.80 16.70 11.22
C LEU A 453 -20.21 16.61 11.82
N ARG A 454 -21.25 16.77 10.99
CA ARG A 454 -22.64 16.55 11.40
C ARG A 454 -23.08 15.12 11.14
N GLY A 455 -22.62 14.19 11.97
CA GLY A 455 -22.98 12.78 11.84
C GLY A 455 -22.26 12.06 10.71
N LYS A 456 -22.87 10.98 10.21
CA LYS A 456 -22.28 10.12 9.17
C LYS A 456 -22.20 10.84 7.84
N ILE A 457 -21.02 10.86 7.24
CA ILE A 457 -20.82 11.42 5.90
C ILE A 457 -21.38 10.48 4.83
N LEU A 458 -21.54 11.01 3.62
CA LEU A 458 -21.95 10.23 2.46
C LEU A 458 -20.95 9.10 2.17
N ASN A 459 -21.46 7.88 1.98
CA ASN A 459 -20.63 6.76 1.50
C ASN A 459 -20.26 6.98 0.03
N VAL A 460 -19.01 7.38 -0.21
CA VAL A 460 -18.50 7.69 -1.54
C VAL A 460 -18.24 6.46 -2.41
N GLU A 461 -18.25 5.26 -1.84
CA GLU A 461 -18.15 4.01 -2.58
C GLU A 461 -19.38 3.79 -3.46
N LYS A 462 -20.57 4.16 -2.97
CA LYS A 462 -21.87 4.00 -3.65
C LYS A 462 -22.33 5.24 -4.39
N ALA A 463 -21.71 6.39 -4.16
CA ALA A 463 -22.22 7.67 -4.63
C ALA A 463 -21.61 8.10 -5.96
N MET A 464 -22.44 8.52 -6.89
CA MET A 464 -22.01 9.19 -8.12
C MET A 464 -21.34 10.54 -7.80
N ASP A 465 -20.38 10.96 -8.60
CA ASP A 465 -19.56 12.17 -8.39
C ASP A 465 -20.38 13.42 -8.14
N HIS A 466 -21.49 13.65 -8.88
CA HIS A 466 -22.33 14.83 -8.66
C HIS A 466 -22.94 14.87 -7.25
N LYS A 467 -23.33 13.71 -6.67
CA LYS A 467 -23.86 13.62 -5.30
C LYS A 467 -22.78 13.88 -4.25
N ILE A 468 -21.55 13.47 -4.55
CA ILE A 468 -20.39 13.73 -3.68
C ILE A 468 -20.14 15.23 -3.55
N PHE A 469 -20.16 15.96 -4.66
CA PHE A 469 -19.94 17.41 -4.66
C PHE A 469 -21.15 18.22 -4.18
N ASP A 470 -22.37 17.70 -4.28
CA ASP A 470 -23.57 18.32 -3.70
C ASP A 470 -23.64 18.12 -2.17
N ASN A 471 -22.86 17.19 -1.59
CA ASN A 471 -22.83 16.95 -0.15
C ASN A 471 -22.04 18.05 0.58
N GLU A 472 -22.71 18.73 1.53
CA GLU A 472 -22.14 19.87 2.26
C GLU A 472 -20.92 19.48 3.12
N GLU A 473 -20.97 18.34 3.83
CA GLU A 473 -19.87 17.91 4.70
C GLU A 473 -18.62 17.56 3.89
N ILE A 474 -18.79 16.87 2.75
CA ILE A 474 -17.68 16.56 1.84
C ILE A 474 -17.11 17.85 1.23
N THR A 475 -17.97 18.76 0.77
CA THR A 475 -17.53 20.07 0.24
C THR A 475 -16.77 20.87 1.29
N ASN A 476 -17.20 20.83 2.56
CA ASN A 476 -16.51 21.49 3.67
C ASN A 476 -15.14 20.88 3.93
N MET A 477 -14.97 19.56 3.80
CA MET A 477 -13.66 18.90 3.90
C MET A 477 -12.71 19.36 2.80
N PHE A 478 -13.15 19.40 1.54
CA PHE A 478 -12.33 19.92 0.43
C PHE A 478 -11.87 21.37 0.67
N ARG A 479 -12.79 22.22 1.15
CA ARG A 479 -12.47 23.63 1.46
C ARG A 479 -11.52 23.76 2.65
N ALA A 480 -11.73 22.99 3.72
CA ALA A 480 -10.88 23.00 4.90
C ALA A 480 -9.46 22.58 4.56
N LEU A 481 -9.32 21.49 3.80
CA LEU A 481 -8.02 20.96 3.36
C LEU A 481 -7.36 21.82 2.28
N ARG A 482 -8.11 22.75 1.64
CA ARG A 482 -7.69 23.52 0.47
C ARG A 482 -7.28 22.66 -0.72
N VAL A 483 -7.87 21.49 -0.82
CA VAL A 483 -7.67 20.56 -1.94
C VAL A 483 -8.70 20.85 -3.01
N THR A 484 -8.26 20.91 -4.27
CA THR A 484 -9.12 21.01 -5.43
C THR A 484 -9.08 19.70 -6.20
N ILE A 485 -10.24 19.20 -6.59
CA ILE A 485 -10.33 18.07 -7.52
C ILE A 485 -10.66 18.66 -8.89
N GLY A 486 -9.82 18.31 -9.88
CA GLY A 486 -10.06 18.70 -11.28
C GLY A 486 -10.24 20.21 -11.46
N THR A 487 -9.16 20.96 -11.43
CA THR A 487 -9.16 22.37 -11.87
C THR A 487 -9.22 22.50 -13.38
N GLU A 488 -8.85 21.45 -14.11
CA GLU A 488 -9.03 21.29 -15.55
C GLU A 488 -10.22 20.35 -15.79
N GLU A 489 -10.91 20.50 -16.92
CA GLU A 489 -12.11 19.71 -17.25
C GLU A 489 -11.87 18.19 -17.20
N ASP A 490 -10.63 17.76 -17.27
CA ASP A 490 -10.20 16.38 -17.48
C ASP A 490 -9.52 15.69 -16.28
N SER A 491 -9.35 16.33 -15.10
CA SER A 491 -8.66 15.69 -13.98
C SER A 491 -9.59 15.34 -12.82
N LYS A 492 -9.65 14.06 -12.45
CA LYS A 492 -10.28 13.58 -11.20
C LYS A 492 -9.31 13.55 -10.01
N GLU A 493 -8.03 13.83 -10.24
CA GLU A 493 -7.00 13.73 -9.20
C GLU A 493 -7.05 14.92 -8.23
N ALA A 494 -6.78 14.62 -6.96
CA ALA A 494 -6.69 15.64 -5.92
C ALA A 494 -5.38 16.43 -6.06
N ASN A 495 -5.49 17.75 -6.26
CA ASN A 495 -4.33 18.63 -6.28
C ASN A 495 -3.97 19.04 -4.85
N LEU A 496 -2.85 18.54 -4.35
CA LEU A 496 -2.33 18.80 -3.00
C LEU A 496 -1.40 20.01 -2.90
N SER A 497 -1.09 20.71 -3.99
CA SER A 497 -0.12 21.83 -3.99
C SER A 497 -0.45 22.95 -2.99
N LYS A 498 -1.72 23.04 -2.56
CA LYS A 498 -2.21 24.02 -1.58
C LYS A 498 -2.72 23.38 -0.30
N LEU A 499 -2.39 22.11 -0.05
CA LEU A 499 -2.81 21.41 1.17
C LEU A 499 -2.44 22.23 2.41
N ALA A 500 -3.43 22.45 3.29
CA ALA A 500 -3.25 23.34 4.42
C ALA A 500 -2.68 22.65 5.67
N TYR A 501 -2.75 21.32 5.73
CA TYR A 501 -2.35 20.54 6.92
C TYR A 501 -1.65 19.26 6.48
N HIS A 502 -0.40 19.07 6.92
CA HIS A 502 0.34 17.83 6.66
C HIS A 502 0.10 16.76 7.73
N LYS A 503 -0.84 17.02 8.65
CA LYS A 503 -1.34 16.00 9.56
C LYS A 503 -2.85 16.12 9.69
N ILE A 504 -3.56 15.13 9.16
CA ILE A 504 -5.02 15.04 9.16
C ILE A 504 -5.39 13.90 10.08
N ILE A 505 -6.09 14.21 11.18
CA ILE A 505 -6.33 13.28 12.27
C ILE A 505 -7.84 13.05 12.39
N ILE A 506 -8.25 11.82 12.12
CA ILE A 506 -9.63 11.38 12.36
C ILE A 506 -9.77 11.07 13.85
N MET A 507 -10.70 11.73 14.51
CA MET A 507 -10.96 11.59 15.94
C MET A 507 -12.47 11.37 16.18
N THR A 508 -12.85 10.10 16.32
CA THR A 508 -14.23 9.64 16.52
C THR A 508 -14.40 8.97 17.87
N ASP A 509 -15.64 8.80 18.30
CA ASP A 509 -15.98 8.09 19.52
C ASP A 509 -15.53 6.61 19.46
N ALA A 510 -15.29 6.01 20.62
CA ALA A 510 -14.84 4.62 20.73
C ALA A 510 -16.02 3.62 20.71
N ASP A 511 -17.07 3.94 19.98
CA ASP A 511 -18.27 3.10 19.79
C ASP A 511 -18.43 2.64 18.35
N VAL A 512 -19.51 1.90 18.08
CA VAL A 512 -19.78 1.34 16.74
C VAL A 512 -20.08 2.44 15.71
N ASP A 513 -20.70 3.54 16.12
CA ASP A 513 -21.01 4.67 15.23
C ASP A 513 -19.76 5.46 14.88
N GLY A 514 -18.88 5.72 15.85
CA GLY A 514 -17.58 6.35 15.62
C GLY A 514 -16.67 5.51 14.72
N SER A 515 -16.64 4.19 14.90
CA SER A 515 -15.92 3.26 14.02
C SER A 515 -16.45 3.30 12.59
N HIS A 516 -17.78 3.41 12.42
CA HIS A 516 -18.40 3.55 11.10
C HIS A 516 -18.04 4.90 10.45
N ILE A 517 -18.05 6.01 11.20
CA ILE A 517 -17.65 7.34 10.70
C ILE A 517 -16.17 7.33 10.28
N ALA A 518 -15.29 6.73 11.08
CA ALA A 518 -13.89 6.57 10.72
C ALA A 518 -13.72 5.77 9.42
N THR A 519 -14.49 4.68 9.25
CA THR A 519 -14.47 3.87 8.02
C THR A 519 -14.97 4.66 6.81
N LEU A 520 -16.04 5.45 6.94
CA LEU A 520 -16.54 6.33 5.87
C LEU A 520 -15.50 7.38 5.48
N LEU A 521 -14.80 7.98 6.46
CA LEU A 521 -13.72 8.93 6.21
C LEU A 521 -12.52 8.27 5.53
N MET A 522 -12.10 7.08 6.00
CA MET A 522 -11.04 6.32 5.32
C MET A 522 -11.42 5.98 3.89
N THR A 523 -12.66 5.56 3.63
CA THR A 523 -13.19 5.33 2.27
C THR A 523 -13.11 6.60 1.43
N PHE A 524 -13.49 7.75 1.98
CA PHE A 524 -13.40 9.03 1.30
C PHE A 524 -11.95 9.39 0.94
N PHE A 525 -11.02 9.30 1.86
CA PHE A 525 -9.61 9.58 1.58
C PHE A 525 -9.02 8.58 0.59
N PHE A 526 -9.32 7.30 0.72
CA PHE A 526 -8.83 6.27 -0.21
C PHE A 526 -9.35 6.47 -1.64
N ARG A 527 -10.64 6.80 -1.81
CA ARG A 527 -11.28 6.94 -3.13
C ARG A 527 -11.06 8.30 -3.79
N ARG A 528 -10.90 9.38 -3.01
CA ARG A 528 -10.93 10.75 -3.54
C ARG A 528 -9.66 11.57 -3.25
N MET A 529 -8.87 11.15 -2.29
CA MET A 529 -7.66 11.85 -1.85
C MET A 529 -6.53 10.87 -1.50
N ARG A 530 -6.39 9.81 -2.28
CA ARG A 530 -5.40 8.77 -2.06
C ARG A 530 -3.97 9.29 -1.85
N PRO A 531 -3.49 10.34 -2.57
CA PRO A 531 -2.17 10.92 -2.32
C PRO A 531 -1.96 11.41 -0.88
N ILE A 532 -3.02 11.77 -0.14
CA ILE A 532 -2.91 12.16 1.29
C ILE A 532 -2.46 10.96 2.14
N ILE A 533 -2.96 9.76 1.83
CA ILE A 533 -2.55 8.53 2.53
C ILE A 533 -1.13 8.13 2.11
N GLU A 534 -0.84 8.17 0.82
CA GLU A 534 0.46 7.79 0.25
C GLU A 534 1.61 8.67 0.74
N GLN A 535 1.35 9.96 0.96
CA GLN A 535 2.30 10.90 1.56
C GLN A 535 2.35 10.84 3.09
N GLY A 536 1.56 9.94 3.70
CA GLY A 536 1.58 9.71 5.14
C GLY A 536 0.94 10.81 6.00
N TYR A 537 0.01 11.58 5.44
CA TYR A 537 -0.62 12.70 6.15
C TYR A 537 -1.89 12.32 6.92
N LEU A 538 -2.43 11.10 6.76
CA LEU A 538 -3.65 10.65 7.41
C LEU A 538 -3.36 9.82 8.66
N TYR A 539 -4.03 10.15 9.77
CA TYR A 539 -3.89 9.51 11.08
C TYR A 539 -5.25 9.23 11.72
N LEU A 540 -5.27 8.20 12.57
CA LEU A 540 -6.36 7.93 13.51
C LEU A 540 -5.90 8.31 14.93
N ALA A 541 -6.68 9.10 15.63
CA ALA A 541 -6.46 9.34 17.06
C ALA A 541 -6.89 8.12 17.87
N THR A 542 -6.13 7.82 18.91
CA THR A 542 -6.44 6.74 19.85
C THR A 542 -6.64 7.34 21.24
N PRO A 543 -7.86 7.79 21.59
CA PRO A 543 -8.15 8.26 22.94
C PRO A 543 -8.10 7.11 23.94
N PRO A 544 -7.86 7.38 25.26
CA PRO A 544 -7.91 6.35 26.28
C PRO A 544 -9.35 5.83 26.47
N LEU A 545 -9.47 4.55 26.77
CA LEU A 545 -10.76 3.90 27.08
C LEU A 545 -11.16 4.06 28.54
N TYR A 546 -10.16 4.17 29.44
CA TYR A 546 -10.40 4.22 30.88
C TYR A 546 -9.58 5.32 31.55
N LYS A 547 -10.16 5.88 32.62
CA LYS A 547 -9.50 6.78 33.56
C LYS A 547 -9.52 6.15 34.94
N CYS A 548 -8.36 5.95 35.52
CA CYS A 548 -8.17 5.48 36.86
C CYS A 548 -7.91 6.66 37.80
N SER A 549 -8.68 6.78 38.89
CA SER A 549 -8.56 7.89 39.85
C SER A 549 -8.68 7.43 41.27
N ARG A 550 -8.12 8.23 42.19
CA ARG A 550 -8.31 8.08 43.64
C ARG A 550 -8.77 9.42 44.23
N GLY A 551 -10.05 9.51 44.60
CA GLY A 551 -10.65 10.78 44.90
C GLY A 551 -10.64 11.71 43.69
N ASN A 552 -10.07 12.90 43.84
CA ASN A 552 -9.96 13.88 42.75
C ASN A 552 -8.63 13.76 41.94
N LYS A 553 -7.75 12.87 42.36
CA LYS A 553 -6.44 12.70 41.69
C LYS A 553 -6.55 11.64 40.62
N VAL A 554 -6.25 11.99 39.35
CA VAL A 554 -6.03 11.04 38.28
C VAL A 554 -4.74 10.29 38.55
N LEU A 555 -4.81 8.96 38.52
CA LEU A 555 -3.66 8.07 38.67
C LEU A 555 -3.05 7.76 37.30
N GLU A 556 -3.90 7.31 36.36
CA GLU A 556 -3.47 6.87 35.04
C GLU A 556 -4.65 6.90 34.06
N TYR A 557 -4.34 7.10 32.77
CA TYR A 557 -5.23 6.83 31.66
C TYR A 557 -4.81 5.51 31.00
N CYS A 558 -5.80 4.66 30.66
CA CYS A 558 -5.53 3.33 30.09
C CYS A 558 -6.21 3.19 28.74
N TRP A 559 -5.47 2.67 27.76
CA TRP A 559 -5.93 2.48 26.38
C TRP A 559 -6.45 1.06 26.10
N ASN A 560 -6.18 0.12 27.00
CA ASN A 560 -6.64 -1.26 26.90
C ASN A 560 -6.87 -1.86 28.29
N GLU A 561 -7.53 -3.02 28.30
CA GLU A 561 -7.85 -3.76 29.53
C GLU A 561 -6.61 -4.18 30.31
N GLN A 562 -5.53 -4.54 29.63
CA GLN A 562 -4.28 -4.96 30.28
C GLN A 562 -3.65 -3.82 31.11
N GLN A 563 -3.65 -2.60 30.57
CA GLN A 563 -3.18 -1.41 31.31
C GLN A 563 -4.09 -1.12 32.49
N LEU A 564 -5.42 -1.25 32.30
CA LEU A 564 -6.38 -1.08 33.38
C LEU A 564 -6.12 -2.05 34.53
N GLN A 565 -5.97 -3.34 34.24
CA GLN A 565 -5.68 -4.36 35.26
C GLN A 565 -4.35 -4.09 35.97
N SER A 566 -3.33 -3.68 35.22
CA SER A 566 -2.03 -3.29 35.79
C SER A 566 -2.16 -2.10 36.74
N CYS A 567 -2.93 -1.07 36.36
CA CYS A 567 -3.17 0.09 37.19
C CYS A 567 -3.91 -0.28 38.48
N ILE A 568 -4.93 -1.13 38.39
CA ILE A 568 -5.69 -1.63 39.56
C ILE A 568 -4.76 -2.44 40.49
N ALA A 569 -3.96 -3.35 39.92
CA ALA A 569 -3.03 -4.18 40.71
C ALA A 569 -2.00 -3.34 41.46
N GLN A 570 -1.45 -2.29 40.84
CA GLN A 570 -0.45 -1.40 41.45
C GLN A 570 -1.04 -0.48 42.54
N ASN A 571 -2.32 -0.07 42.40
CA ASN A 571 -2.93 0.95 43.23
C ASN A 571 -3.95 0.41 44.27
N GLY A 572 -4.32 -0.89 44.17
CA GLY A 572 -5.23 -1.59 45.09
C GLY A 572 -6.71 -1.20 44.95
N ASP A 573 -7.58 -1.74 45.81
CA ASP A 573 -9.05 -1.74 45.70
C ASP A 573 -9.74 -0.38 45.79
N ARG A 574 -9.01 0.72 46.02
CA ARG A 574 -9.57 2.07 46.14
C ARG A 574 -9.48 2.89 44.85
N VAL A 575 -9.21 2.24 43.74
CA VAL A 575 -9.18 2.90 42.43
C VAL A 575 -10.61 3.03 41.91
N LYS A 576 -11.00 4.24 41.57
CA LYS A 576 -12.23 4.50 40.84
C LYS A 576 -11.91 4.47 39.34
N VAL A 577 -12.57 3.58 38.62
CA VAL A 577 -12.47 3.45 37.18
C VAL A 577 -13.65 4.18 36.53
N GLN A 578 -13.36 5.03 35.57
CA GLN A 578 -14.33 5.63 34.67
C GLN A 578 -14.02 5.13 33.25
N ARG A 579 -15.01 4.53 32.61
CA ARG A 579 -14.91 4.17 31.18
C ARG A 579 -15.45 5.32 30.35
N TYR A 580 -14.71 5.71 29.30
CA TYR A 580 -15.17 6.66 28.30
C TYR A 580 -15.84 5.92 27.14
N LYS A 581 -17.09 6.28 26.84
CA LYS A 581 -17.84 5.76 25.67
C LYS A 581 -17.72 6.69 24.47
N GLY A 582 -17.48 7.98 24.71
CA GLY A 582 -17.31 8.97 23.66
C GLY A 582 -16.45 10.14 24.11
N LEU A 583 -15.95 10.89 23.15
CA LEU A 583 -15.09 12.07 23.33
C LEU A 583 -15.81 13.20 24.10
N GLY A 584 -17.14 13.24 23.98
CA GLY A 584 -17.99 14.21 24.70
C GLY A 584 -18.02 14.02 26.22
N GLU A 585 -17.61 12.86 26.74
CA GLU A 585 -17.49 12.57 28.15
C GLU A 585 -16.18 13.08 28.77
N MET A 586 -15.21 13.45 27.93
CA MET A 586 -13.94 14.01 28.38
C MET A 586 -14.03 15.52 28.53
N SER A 587 -13.40 16.06 29.57
CA SER A 587 -13.18 17.49 29.67
C SER A 587 -12.17 17.95 28.60
N ALA A 588 -12.17 19.25 28.28
CA ALA A 588 -11.22 19.81 27.31
C ALA A 588 -9.75 19.61 27.73
N GLN A 589 -9.47 19.59 29.02
CA GLN A 589 -8.14 19.33 29.55
C GLN A 589 -7.75 17.86 29.37
N GLU A 590 -8.65 16.92 29.70
CA GLU A 590 -8.41 15.48 29.53
C GLU A 590 -8.16 15.15 28.05
N LEU A 591 -9.02 15.66 27.16
CA LEU A 591 -8.86 15.46 25.72
C LEU A 591 -7.53 16.03 25.20
N ARG A 592 -7.13 17.22 25.70
CA ARG A 592 -5.83 17.80 25.38
C ARG A 592 -4.69 16.90 25.82
N GLU A 593 -4.64 16.54 27.10
CA GLU A 593 -3.52 15.83 27.73
C GLU A 593 -3.35 14.39 27.23
N THR A 594 -4.42 13.75 26.75
CA THR A 594 -4.38 12.34 26.34
C THR A 594 -4.36 12.13 24.83
N THR A 595 -5.02 13.03 24.07
CA THR A 595 -5.36 12.76 22.66
C THR A 595 -4.85 13.84 21.70
N MET A 596 -4.68 15.08 22.16
CA MET A 596 -4.31 16.19 21.25
C MET A 596 -2.87 16.68 21.42
N ASP A 597 -2.30 16.60 22.63
CA ASP A 597 -0.93 17.07 22.87
C ASP A 597 0.09 16.16 22.20
N PRO A 598 0.95 16.69 21.33
CA PRO A 598 1.98 15.90 20.63
C PRO A 598 2.92 15.09 21.52
N GLN A 599 3.08 15.49 22.79
CA GLN A 599 3.99 14.80 23.72
C GLN A 599 3.40 13.52 24.30
N TYR A 600 2.07 13.41 24.39
CA TYR A 600 1.42 12.32 25.13
C TYR A 600 0.43 11.50 24.30
N ARG A 601 -0.04 12.05 23.18
CA ARG A 601 -1.06 11.40 22.34
C ARG A 601 -0.52 10.18 21.61
N LEU A 602 -1.43 9.24 21.36
CA LEU A 602 -1.19 8.11 20.49
C LEU A 602 -1.91 8.32 19.15
N LEU A 603 -1.17 8.33 18.05
CA LEU A 603 -1.71 8.40 16.70
C LEU A 603 -1.30 7.15 15.92
N LYS A 604 -2.27 6.55 15.21
CA LYS A 604 -2.02 5.48 14.27
C LYS A 604 -2.01 6.06 12.86
N GLN A 605 -0.87 6.03 12.18
CA GLN A 605 -0.79 6.46 10.78
C GLN A 605 -1.54 5.48 9.89
N VAL A 606 -2.35 6.01 8.97
CA VAL A 606 -3.03 5.20 7.96
C VAL A 606 -2.10 5.02 6.78
N THR A 607 -1.81 3.78 6.43
CA THR A 607 -0.94 3.42 5.30
C THR A 607 -1.65 2.45 4.38
N ILE A 608 -1.27 2.44 3.11
CA ILE A 608 -1.70 1.44 2.14
C ILE A 608 -0.51 0.50 1.93
N SER A 609 -0.58 -0.70 2.48
CA SER A 609 0.43 -1.74 2.28
C SER A 609 0.25 -2.44 0.93
N ASP A 610 -1.00 -2.69 0.57
CA ASP A 610 -1.45 -3.31 -0.67
C ASP A 610 -2.70 -2.60 -1.17
N ALA A 611 -2.60 -2.00 -2.36
CA ALA A 611 -3.68 -1.21 -2.94
C ALA A 611 -4.83 -2.09 -3.47
N ALA A 612 -4.53 -3.29 -3.98
CA ALA A 612 -5.53 -4.21 -4.48
C ALA A 612 -6.36 -4.82 -3.35
N ALA A 613 -5.68 -5.26 -2.27
CA ALA A 613 -6.35 -5.75 -1.08
C ALA A 613 -7.20 -4.67 -0.42
N ALA A 614 -6.70 -3.43 -0.33
CA ALA A 614 -7.46 -2.31 0.21
C ALA A 614 -8.70 -1.99 -0.64
N ASP A 615 -8.58 -1.96 -1.97
CA ASP A 615 -9.70 -1.75 -2.88
C ASP A 615 -10.78 -2.80 -2.67
N ARG A 616 -10.40 -4.08 -2.64
CA ARG A 616 -11.32 -5.19 -2.40
C ARG A 616 -12.05 -5.08 -1.07
N ILE A 617 -11.32 -4.76 0.02
CA ILE A 617 -11.92 -4.59 1.35
C ILE A 617 -12.91 -3.42 1.36
N PHE A 618 -12.56 -2.27 0.80
CA PHE A 618 -13.50 -1.14 0.72
C PHE A 618 -14.72 -1.46 -0.14
N SER A 619 -14.56 -2.10 -1.29
CA SER A 619 -15.68 -2.52 -2.15
C SER A 619 -16.59 -3.53 -1.45
N MET A 620 -16.03 -4.50 -0.72
CA MET A 620 -16.79 -5.50 0.03
C MET A 620 -17.54 -4.88 1.22
N LEU A 621 -16.85 -4.09 2.06
CA LEU A 621 -17.44 -3.53 3.27
C LEU A 621 -18.39 -2.37 2.99
N MET A 622 -18.05 -1.51 2.03
CA MET A 622 -18.74 -0.25 1.77
C MET A 622 -19.55 -0.26 0.46
N GLY A 623 -19.39 -1.28 -0.39
CA GLY A 623 -20.11 -1.47 -1.66
C GLY A 623 -21.57 -1.85 -1.47
N GLU A 624 -22.28 -2.10 -2.59
CA GLU A 624 -23.72 -2.40 -2.59
C GLU A 624 -24.03 -3.85 -2.20
N ASP A 625 -23.14 -4.80 -2.44
CA ASP A 625 -23.35 -6.21 -2.14
C ASP A 625 -23.39 -6.48 -0.63
N VAL A 626 -24.56 -6.95 -0.20
CA VAL A 626 -24.83 -7.26 1.21
C VAL A 626 -24.40 -8.68 1.56
N ALA A 627 -24.47 -9.63 0.60
CA ALA A 627 -24.20 -11.04 0.86
C ALA A 627 -22.73 -11.25 1.27
N GLN A 628 -21.81 -10.73 0.49
CA GLN A 628 -20.38 -10.85 0.76
C GLN A 628 -19.95 -10.16 2.07
N ARG A 629 -20.57 -9.02 2.38
CA ARG A 629 -20.32 -8.34 3.68
C ARG A 629 -20.80 -9.19 4.84
N ARG A 630 -21.94 -9.88 4.71
CA ARG A 630 -22.45 -10.81 5.71
C ARG A 630 -21.49 -11.97 5.91
N ASP A 631 -21.09 -12.61 4.82
CA ASP A 631 -20.17 -13.76 4.85
C ASP A 631 -18.85 -13.37 5.52
N PHE A 632 -18.30 -12.19 5.20
CA PHE A 632 -17.10 -11.67 5.85
C PHE A 632 -17.29 -11.47 7.36
N ILE A 633 -18.42 -10.89 7.78
CA ILE A 633 -18.73 -10.68 9.20
C ILE A 633 -18.88 -12.03 9.92
N GLU A 634 -19.54 -13.00 9.32
CA GLU A 634 -19.73 -14.35 9.89
C GLU A 634 -18.37 -15.08 10.05
N GLN A 635 -17.51 -15.03 9.04
CA GLN A 635 -16.18 -15.64 9.07
C GLN A 635 -15.25 -15.02 10.10
N ASN A 636 -15.38 -13.70 10.35
CA ASN A 636 -14.52 -12.94 11.26
C ASN A 636 -15.18 -12.64 12.62
N ALA A 637 -16.37 -13.17 12.90
CA ALA A 637 -17.12 -12.88 14.13
C ALA A 637 -16.35 -13.27 15.41
N THR A 638 -15.52 -14.30 15.36
CA THR A 638 -14.69 -14.76 16.49
C THR A 638 -13.58 -13.79 16.87
N TYR A 639 -13.17 -12.91 15.96
CA TYR A 639 -12.14 -11.88 16.22
C TYR A 639 -12.72 -10.54 16.63
N ALA A 640 -14.05 -10.39 16.60
CA ALA A 640 -14.71 -9.15 16.96
C ALA A 640 -14.76 -9.00 18.49
N ASN A 641 -14.11 -7.97 19.02
CA ASN A 641 -14.36 -7.49 20.39
C ASN A 641 -15.71 -6.76 20.40
N ILE A 642 -16.78 -7.49 20.62
CA ILE A 642 -18.11 -6.90 20.76
C ILE A 642 -18.30 -6.60 22.24
N ASP A 643 -18.49 -5.33 22.58
CA ASP A 643 -19.08 -4.90 23.84
C ASP A 643 -20.57 -5.29 23.83
N ALA A 644 -20.91 -6.42 24.45
CA ALA A 644 -22.27 -6.87 24.64
C ALA A 644 -22.87 -6.23 25.90
#